data_2a8bf1de7a0cbbf6143d43f34bfe0c09
#
_entry.id   2a8bf1de7a0cbbf6143d43f34bfe0c09
#
_cell.length_a   1.000
_cell.length_b   1.000
_cell.length_c   1.000
_cell.angle_alpha   90.00
_cell.angle_beta   90.00
_cell.angle_gamma   90.00
#
_symmetry.space_group_name_H-M   'P 1'
#
loop_
_entity.id
_entity.type
_entity.pdbx_description
1 polymer ?
#
loop_
_entity_poly.entity_id
_entity_poly.type
_entity_poly.pdbx_seq_one_letter_code
_entity_poly.pdbx_strand_id
1 'polypeptide(L)'
;MAINPITSLAFELFLISAVLITAYTCNFYYLAFLSNKRKDILKTIDNGTPSITIQLPIYNEKYVAKRLVDAVCKLDYPIDKMRIMVLDDSDDDTVDLLHSTVDSYKKDGFNIEHVRRGTRKGYKAGALKYAMQTTDTDLVAIFDADFIPPTWFLKKAIPHFSQNNIGLVQCRWGHVNENYSAITQAQALSLDFHFLIEQKAKSNSHLFMNFNGTAGIWKRECIEDAGGWHTATLVEDLDLSYRAQMKGWKCVFLPDVVVDAELPVQMNAAKRQQFRWAKGSIQCAIKLLSDIVVKRTVSVEAKIQAFIQLTRHIVYPLMLIQFLMLPILLSSNVNLYVVSFLPAITIATYLAMGPGAYIMIIQSMYHKSWKSKAKILPALLVYNAGMSVNNTVAVFDAVLGKKNEFLRTPKYGVLKKKDDWKDNAYNLPFSKVTLLEIFFGVYGFIGIFVSIFSNNPIFAPIIGLQTVGFFYIAYLSFSHTRFKRNKSSVNDKLTKKEKMANRVYTLSMVGILAIIIFGGTMAVNGYATDVYPLDRIRGHLDGIIGSSDPTTINSHLDAIQSDLDTILEKLPEIKDESGNVISKNPVWIFSTESTNFLRIQNDISTMKFSVEKISDTSKGSSDFHTGMLDINVRATILKTNIMDATPYMYVSISNIVFSTLWIAAILGVFTALKKKREQLKESDQAGI
;
A
#
# COMPACT_ATOMS: atom_id res chain seq x y z
N MET A 1 -2.65 -20.38 30.09
CA MET A 1 -3.63 -20.35 28.97
C MET A 1 -2.96 -20.91 27.73
N ALA A 2 -3.44 -22.02 27.21
CA ALA A 2 -2.97 -22.49 25.89
C ALA A 2 -3.47 -21.47 24.85
N ILE A 3 -2.56 -20.69 24.28
CA ILE A 3 -2.88 -19.74 23.22
C ILE A 3 -3.38 -20.56 22.03
N ASN A 4 -4.55 -20.21 21.49
CA ASN A 4 -5.07 -20.85 20.29
C ASN A 4 -3.98 -20.79 19.18
N PRO A 5 -3.70 -21.89 18.45
CA PRO A 5 -2.68 -21.93 17.41
C PRO A 5 -2.79 -20.80 16.38
N ILE A 6 -4.01 -20.38 16.04
CA ILE A 6 -4.26 -19.25 15.12
C ILE A 6 -3.77 -17.93 15.74
N THR A 7 -4.04 -17.71 17.01
CA THR A 7 -3.59 -16.50 17.73
C THR A 7 -2.08 -16.48 17.90
N SER A 8 -1.44 -17.63 18.19
CA SER A 8 0.02 -17.74 18.25
C SER A 8 0.65 -17.38 16.90
N LEU A 9 0.16 -17.97 15.81
CA LEU A 9 0.64 -17.67 14.46
C LEU A 9 0.44 -16.19 14.10
N ALA A 10 -0.72 -15.63 14.43
CA ALA A 10 -1.00 -14.21 14.19
C ALA A 10 -0.03 -13.29 14.95
N PHE A 11 0.29 -13.65 16.20
CA PHE A 11 1.24 -12.93 17.03
C PHE A 11 2.66 -12.98 16.44
N GLU A 12 3.12 -14.17 16.07
CA GLU A 12 4.44 -14.36 15.47
C GLU A 12 4.59 -13.56 14.16
N LEU A 13 3.60 -13.66 13.26
CA LEU A 13 3.58 -12.91 12.02
C LEU A 13 3.57 -11.39 12.23
N PHE A 14 2.80 -10.93 13.22
CA PHE A 14 2.76 -9.53 13.60
C PHE A 14 4.14 -9.06 14.12
N LEU A 15 4.75 -9.81 15.03
CA LEU A 15 6.05 -9.48 15.63
C LEU A 15 7.16 -9.47 14.59
N ILE A 16 7.26 -10.51 13.76
CA ILE A 16 8.27 -10.59 12.68
C ILE A 16 8.11 -9.41 11.73
N SER A 17 6.89 -9.12 11.32
CA SER A 17 6.64 -7.98 10.42
C SER A 17 7.01 -6.64 11.08
N ALA A 18 6.72 -6.45 12.37
CA ALA A 18 7.08 -5.24 13.11
C ALA A 18 8.60 -5.05 13.20
N VAL A 19 9.35 -6.10 13.53
CA VAL A 19 10.82 -6.05 13.61
C VAL A 19 11.43 -5.70 12.24
N LEU A 20 10.96 -6.35 11.17
CA LEU A 20 11.45 -6.10 9.82
C LEU A 20 11.14 -4.67 9.36
N ILE A 21 9.91 -4.19 9.55
CA ILE A 21 9.54 -2.81 9.20
C ILE A 21 10.40 -1.82 9.99
N THR A 22 10.63 -2.06 11.28
CA THR A 22 11.47 -1.20 12.11
C THR A 22 12.89 -1.12 11.56
N ALA A 23 13.46 -2.25 11.13
CA ALA A 23 14.80 -2.28 10.52
C ALA A 23 14.90 -1.40 9.26
N TYR A 24 13.89 -1.52 8.34
CA TYR A 24 13.82 -0.64 7.16
C TYR A 24 13.64 0.83 7.54
N THR A 25 12.87 1.12 8.59
CA THR A 25 12.63 2.50 9.03
C THR A 25 13.86 3.10 9.69
N CYS A 26 14.60 2.35 10.51
CA CYS A 26 15.87 2.81 11.07
C CYS A 26 16.86 3.21 9.99
N ASN A 27 16.82 2.55 8.82
CA ASN A 27 17.66 2.92 7.69
C ASN A 27 17.37 4.34 7.15
N PHE A 28 16.13 4.86 7.26
CA PHE A 28 15.84 6.24 6.85
C PHE A 28 16.62 7.25 7.70
N TYR A 29 16.69 7.03 9.02
CA TYR A 29 17.47 7.90 9.92
C TYR A 29 18.96 7.79 9.62
N TYR A 30 19.44 6.57 9.36
CA TYR A 30 20.82 6.36 8.97
C TYR A 30 21.19 7.11 7.68
N LEU A 31 20.36 7.01 6.64
CA LEU A 31 20.57 7.74 5.39
C LEU A 31 20.43 9.26 5.58
N ALA A 32 19.53 9.74 6.44
CA ALA A 32 19.42 11.14 6.78
C ALA A 32 20.71 11.66 7.46
N PHE A 33 21.30 10.88 8.37
CA PHE A 33 22.60 11.18 8.96
C PHE A 33 23.70 11.24 7.89
N LEU A 34 23.79 10.24 7.01
CA LEU A 34 24.80 10.22 5.94
C LEU A 34 24.62 11.36 4.93
N SER A 35 23.39 11.80 4.66
CA SER A 35 23.11 12.89 3.72
C SER A 35 23.69 14.23 4.18
N ASN A 36 23.93 14.40 5.49
CA ASN A 36 24.52 15.61 6.08
C ASN A 36 26.05 15.57 6.14
N LYS A 37 26.68 14.42 5.84
CA LYS A 37 28.15 14.37 5.72
C LYS A 37 28.59 15.32 4.60
N ARG A 38 29.62 16.12 4.87
CA ARG A 38 30.23 16.96 3.83
C ARG A 38 30.81 16.04 2.75
N LYS A 39 30.43 16.30 1.51
CA LYS A 39 31.08 15.69 0.36
C LYS A 39 32.46 16.32 0.20
N ASP A 40 33.48 15.53 -0.04
CA ASP A 40 34.71 16.05 -0.64
C ASP A 40 34.31 16.69 -1.97
N ILE A 41 34.53 17.99 -2.10
CA ILE A 41 34.23 18.75 -3.31
C ILE A 41 35.13 18.14 -4.40
N LEU A 42 34.52 17.31 -5.25
CA LEU A 42 35.22 16.81 -6.42
C LEU A 42 35.66 18.02 -7.22
N LYS A 43 36.98 18.28 -7.26
CA LYS A 43 37.52 19.34 -8.10
C LYS A 43 37.12 19.04 -9.53
N THR A 44 36.23 19.84 -10.08
CA THR A 44 35.87 19.80 -11.49
C THR A 44 37.04 20.44 -12.25
N ILE A 45 37.66 19.66 -13.13
CA ILE A 45 38.66 20.15 -14.06
C ILE A 45 37.93 20.39 -15.38
N ASP A 46 38.19 21.51 -16.01
CA ASP A 46 37.66 21.74 -17.35
C ASP A 46 38.42 20.84 -18.35
N ASN A 47 37.81 19.73 -18.73
CA ASN A 47 38.36 18.77 -19.68
C ASN A 47 37.92 19.04 -21.12
N GLY A 48 37.49 20.26 -21.42
CA GLY A 48 36.95 20.63 -22.73
C GLY A 48 35.48 20.25 -22.88
N THR A 49 35.01 20.24 -24.10
CA THR A 49 33.63 19.95 -24.50
C THR A 49 33.56 18.55 -25.15
N PRO A 50 33.35 17.47 -24.37
CA PRO A 50 33.24 16.12 -24.93
C PRO A 50 32.01 15.99 -25.84
N SER A 51 32.04 15.02 -26.76
CA SER A 51 30.87 14.71 -27.59
C SER A 51 29.78 14.01 -26.77
N ILE A 52 28.53 14.35 -27.04
CA ILE A 52 27.39 13.80 -26.30
C ILE A 52 26.23 13.41 -27.22
N THR A 53 25.69 12.22 -27.03
CA THR A 53 24.39 11.80 -27.60
C THR A 53 23.27 11.96 -26.58
N ILE A 54 22.20 12.66 -26.93
CA ILE A 54 21.01 12.77 -26.12
C ILE A 54 19.96 11.81 -26.65
N GLN A 55 19.59 10.80 -25.85
CA GLN A 55 18.62 9.77 -26.18
C GLN A 55 17.26 10.09 -25.55
N LEU A 56 16.23 10.20 -26.39
CA LEU A 56 14.85 10.58 -26.01
C LEU A 56 13.91 9.41 -26.28
N PRO A 57 13.74 8.43 -25.39
CA PRO A 57 12.85 7.30 -25.57
C PRO A 57 11.38 7.76 -25.43
N ILE A 58 10.58 7.65 -26.49
CA ILE A 58 9.19 8.11 -26.55
C ILE A 58 8.27 6.99 -27.02
N TYR A 59 7.10 6.89 -26.41
CA TYR A 59 6.04 5.97 -26.82
C TYR A 59 4.66 6.54 -26.48
N ASN A 60 3.86 6.94 -27.51
CA ASN A 60 2.50 7.46 -27.37
C ASN A 60 2.39 8.63 -26.36
N GLU A 61 3.18 9.68 -26.51
CA GLU A 61 3.29 10.80 -25.56
C GLU A 61 3.08 12.18 -26.21
N LYS A 62 2.10 12.29 -27.12
CA LYS A 62 1.85 13.50 -27.93
C LYS A 62 1.67 14.80 -27.13
N TYR A 63 1.26 14.72 -25.87
CA TYR A 63 1.02 15.92 -25.04
C TYR A 63 2.30 16.53 -24.46
N VAL A 64 3.40 15.78 -24.44
CA VAL A 64 4.65 16.19 -23.78
C VAL A 64 5.87 16.08 -24.69
N ALA A 65 5.84 15.23 -25.72
CA ALA A 65 6.98 14.89 -26.56
C ALA A 65 7.62 16.10 -27.26
N LYS A 66 6.80 16.98 -27.88
CA LYS A 66 7.30 18.19 -28.52
C LYS A 66 8.02 19.10 -27.53
N ARG A 67 7.46 19.29 -26.33
CA ARG A 67 8.05 20.12 -25.27
C ARG A 67 9.45 19.64 -24.87
N LEU A 68 9.65 18.31 -24.80
CA LEU A 68 10.95 17.73 -24.51
C LEU A 68 11.95 18.07 -25.64
N VAL A 69 11.60 17.82 -26.91
CA VAL A 69 12.48 18.10 -28.04
C VAL A 69 12.85 19.59 -28.08
N ASP A 70 11.86 20.48 -27.91
CA ASP A 70 12.08 21.94 -27.84
C ASP A 70 13.02 22.33 -26.68
N ALA A 71 12.94 21.66 -25.52
CA ALA A 71 13.82 21.94 -24.38
C ALA A 71 15.25 21.44 -24.61
N VAL A 72 15.41 20.27 -25.24
CA VAL A 72 16.72 19.68 -25.53
C VAL A 72 17.44 20.48 -26.61
N CYS A 73 16.76 20.95 -27.65
CA CYS A 73 17.36 21.81 -28.66
C CYS A 73 17.76 23.20 -28.13
N LYS A 74 17.29 23.60 -26.96
CA LYS A 74 17.69 24.86 -26.27
C LYS A 74 18.86 24.69 -25.32
N LEU A 75 19.43 23.50 -25.20
CA LEU A 75 20.59 23.29 -24.30
C LEU A 75 21.78 24.10 -24.78
N ASP A 76 22.42 24.80 -23.84
CA ASP A 76 23.60 25.61 -24.08
C ASP A 76 24.84 24.72 -24.19
N TYR A 77 25.05 24.16 -25.39
CA TYR A 77 26.15 23.28 -25.73
C TYR A 77 26.47 23.41 -27.24
N PRO A 78 27.75 23.21 -27.67
CA PRO A 78 28.10 23.30 -29.07
C PRO A 78 27.32 22.26 -29.90
N ILE A 79 26.66 22.72 -30.99
CA ILE A 79 25.77 21.88 -31.80
C ILE A 79 26.54 20.77 -32.49
N ASP A 80 27.78 21.02 -32.89
CA ASP A 80 28.68 20.05 -33.52
C ASP A 80 29.15 18.94 -32.59
N LYS A 81 29.01 19.15 -31.28
CA LYS A 81 29.33 18.18 -30.22
C LYS A 81 28.11 17.45 -29.67
N MET A 82 26.92 17.83 -30.11
CA MET A 82 25.66 17.30 -29.61
C MET A 82 24.85 16.59 -30.70
N ARG A 83 24.61 15.29 -30.51
CA ARG A 83 23.71 14.48 -31.33
C ARG A 83 22.42 14.19 -30.55
N ILE A 84 21.27 14.35 -31.16
CA ILE A 84 19.97 14.10 -30.54
C ILE A 84 19.28 12.94 -31.28
N MET A 85 18.95 11.88 -30.54
CA MET A 85 18.24 10.70 -31.07
C MET A 85 16.85 10.62 -30.43
N VAL A 86 15.81 10.91 -31.22
CA VAL A 86 14.41 10.75 -30.81
C VAL A 86 14.01 9.29 -31.08
N LEU A 87 14.02 8.46 -30.04
CA LEU A 87 13.77 7.01 -30.12
C LEU A 87 12.27 6.74 -30.00
N ASP A 88 11.57 6.71 -31.14
CA ASP A 88 10.11 6.69 -31.20
C ASP A 88 9.58 5.29 -31.50
N ASP A 89 8.96 4.67 -30.50
CA ASP A 89 8.22 3.41 -30.60
C ASP A 89 6.69 3.62 -30.71
N SER A 90 6.22 4.85 -30.97
CA SER A 90 4.80 5.20 -30.99
C SER A 90 4.04 4.59 -32.16
N ASP A 91 2.74 4.40 -31.94
CA ASP A 91 1.76 3.90 -32.92
C ASP A 91 0.52 4.82 -33.03
N ASP A 92 0.60 6.05 -32.49
CA ASP A 92 -0.43 7.09 -32.52
C ASP A 92 0.07 8.40 -33.16
N ASP A 93 -0.72 9.48 -33.07
CA ASP A 93 -0.41 10.82 -33.60
C ASP A 93 0.94 11.41 -33.10
N THR A 94 1.60 10.75 -32.13
CA THR A 94 2.94 11.15 -31.64
C THR A 94 3.98 11.05 -32.77
N VAL A 95 3.81 10.10 -33.69
CA VAL A 95 4.73 9.85 -34.81
C VAL A 95 4.82 11.07 -35.71
N ASP A 96 3.67 11.54 -36.21
CA ASP A 96 3.61 12.70 -37.14
C ASP A 96 4.07 13.98 -36.44
N LEU A 97 3.70 14.15 -35.16
CA LEU A 97 4.17 15.26 -34.33
C LEU A 97 5.69 15.29 -34.23
N LEU A 98 6.31 14.15 -33.92
CA LEU A 98 7.77 14.04 -33.79
C LEU A 98 8.48 14.19 -35.12
N HIS A 99 7.95 13.60 -36.20
CA HIS A 99 8.51 13.72 -37.55
C HIS A 99 8.60 15.19 -37.95
N SER A 100 7.50 15.93 -37.88
CA SER A 100 7.46 17.36 -38.23
C SER A 100 8.35 18.22 -37.32
N THR A 101 8.44 17.88 -36.01
CA THR A 101 9.27 18.62 -35.06
C THR A 101 10.76 18.38 -35.32
N VAL A 102 11.17 17.15 -35.59
CA VAL A 102 12.57 16.79 -35.91
C VAL A 102 13.00 17.41 -37.21
N ASP A 103 12.15 17.37 -38.24
CA ASP A 103 12.45 17.96 -39.55
C ASP A 103 12.65 19.48 -39.47
N SER A 104 11.89 20.16 -38.60
CA SER A 104 12.09 21.60 -38.39
C SER A 104 13.48 21.89 -37.81
N TYR A 105 13.85 21.21 -36.72
CA TYR A 105 15.16 21.42 -36.08
C TYR A 105 16.34 20.96 -36.96
N LYS A 106 16.12 19.96 -37.79
CA LYS A 106 17.13 19.52 -38.78
C LYS A 106 17.42 20.61 -39.80
N LYS A 107 16.36 21.34 -40.28
CA LYS A 107 16.51 22.50 -41.15
C LYS A 107 17.23 23.64 -40.43
N ASP A 108 17.07 23.79 -39.15
CA ASP A 108 17.76 24.78 -38.31
C ASP A 108 19.23 24.40 -38.01
N GLY A 109 19.73 23.29 -38.58
CA GLY A 109 21.14 22.87 -38.48
C GLY A 109 21.46 21.97 -37.29
N PHE A 110 20.47 21.50 -36.54
CA PHE A 110 20.71 20.55 -35.44
C PHE A 110 21.03 19.14 -35.96
N ASN A 111 21.98 18.47 -35.31
CA ASN A 111 22.23 17.05 -35.51
C ASN A 111 21.19 16.22 -34.73
N ILE A 112 19.98 16.14 -35.27
CA ILE A 112 18.83 15.46 -34.69
C ILE A 112 18.24 14.43 -35.65
N GLU A 113 17.85 13.28 -35.14
CA GLU A 113 17.27 12.20 -35.93
C GLU A 113 16.03 11.58 -35.27
N HIS A 114 15.03 11.25 -36.09
CA HIS A 114 13.84 10.49 -35.69
C HIS A 114 14.10 9.01 -35.96
N VAL A 115 14.39 8.25 -34.87
CA VAL A 115 14.79 6.84 -34.96
C VAL A 115 13.59 5.96 -34.64
N ARG A 116 13.16 5.17 -35.65
CA ARG A 116 12.09 4.18 -35.52
C ARG A 116 12.62 2.80 -35.84
N ARG A 117 12.52 1.86 -34.91
CA ARG A 117 13.10 0.50 -35.03
C ARG A 117 12.10 -0.57 -35.52
N GLY A 118 10.85 -0.22 -35.86
CA GLY A 118 9.82 -1.12 -36.40
C GLY A 118 9.32 -2.20 -35.42
N THR A 119 9.84 -2.23 -34.22
CA THR A 119 9.45 -3.19 -33.16
C THR A 119 9.58 -2.55 -31.79
N ARG A 120 8.68 -2.92 -30.88
CA ARG A 120 8.72 -2.46 -29.49
C ARG A 120 9.36 -3.50 -28.53
N LYS A 121 10.07 -4.49 -29.05
CA LYS A 121 10.70 -5.56 -28.26
C LYS A 121 11.67 -4.95 -27.24
N GLY A 122 11.49 -5.32 -25.96
CA GLY A 122 12.29 -4.81 -24.84
C GLY A 122 11.94 -3.38 -24.41
N TYR A 123 10.88 -2.76 -24.98
CA TYR A 123 10.36 -1.47 -24.56
C TYR A 123 11.47 -0.37 -24.54
N LYS A 124 11.49 0.49 -23.49
CA LYS A 124 12.50 1.54 -23.32
C LYS A 124 13.92 0.98 -23.28
N ALA A 125 14.18 -0.07 -22.53
CA ALA A 125 15.50 -0.72 -22.51
C ALA A 125 15.94 -1.20 -23.89
N GLY A 126 15.00 -1.75 -24.67
CA GLY A 126 15.24 -2.15 -26.07
C GLY A 126 15.52 -0.98 -26.97
N ALA A 127 14.84 0.17 -26.81
CA ALA A 127 15.09 1.39 -27.58
C ALA A 127 16.49 1.96 -27.27
N LEU A 128 16.85 2.08 -25.99
CA LEU A 128 18.18 2.53 -25.57
C LEU A 128 19.28 1.58 -26.04
N LYS A 129 19.08 0.26 -25.96
CA LYS A 129 20.02 -0.74 -26.47
C LYS A 129 20.22 -0.60 -27.99
N TYR A 130 19.15 -0.34 -28.73
CA TYR A 130 19.23 -0.14 -30.19
C TYR A 130 20.02 1.13 -30.53
N ALA A 131 19.74 2.23 -29.83
CA ALA A 131 20.44 3.50 -30.04
C ALA A 131 21.94 3.40 -29.76
N MET A 132 22.35 2.57 -28.78
CA MET A 132 23.79 2.35 -28.49
C MET A 132 24.57 1.75 -29.67
N GLN A 133 23.91 1.08 -30.61
CA GLN A 133 24.61 0.48 -31.78
C GLN A 133 25.19 1.54 -32.71
N THR A 134 24.63 2.74 -32.72
CA THR A 134 25.07 3.87 -33.56
C THR A 134 25.61 5.04 -32.75
N THR A 135 25.66 4.91 -31.42
CA THR A 135 26.18 5.94 -30.51
C THR A 135 27.70 5.84 -30.47
N ASP A 136 28.39 6.86 -30.96
CA ASP A 136 29.85 6.99 -31.08
C ASP A 136 30.44 8.09 -30.19
N THR A 137 29.60 8.84 -29.48
CA THR A 137 30.01 9.94 -28.62
C THR A 137 30.53 9.47 -27.26
N ASP A 138 31.29 10.31 -26.55
CA ASP A 138 31.89 10.00 -25.24
C ASP A 138 30.84 9.82 -24.13
N LEU A 139 29.78 10.64 -24.22
CA LEU A 139 28.72 10.73 -23.19
C LEU A 139 27.35 10.42 -23.80
N VAL A 140 26.45 9.92 -22.95
CA VAL A 140 25.05 9.64 -23.30
C VAL A 140 24.16 10.25 -22.23
N ALA A 141 23.35 11.25 -22.61
CA ALA A 141 22.29 11.80 -21.76
C ALA A 141 20.95 11.17 -22.08
N ILE A 142 20.09 10.95 -21.08
CA ILE A 142 18.77 10.35 -21.27
C ILE A 142 17.70 11.22 -20.62
N PHE A 143 16.64 11.52 -21.39
CA PHE A 143 15.46 12.22 -20.89
C PHE A 143 14.18 11.53 -21.32
N ASP A 144 13.32 11.22 -20.37
CA ASP A 144 11.95 10.75 -20.61
C ASP A 144 11.08 11.90 -21.17
N ALA A 145 10.01 11.58 -21.88
CA ALA A 145 9.23 12.51 -22.67
C ALA A 145 8.61 13.70 -21.91
N ASP A 146 8.40 13.57 -20.60
CA ASP A 146 7.81 14.61 -19.75
C ASP A 146 8.84 15.55 -19.09
N PHE A 147 10.15 15.29 -19.26
CA PHE A 147 11.21 16.08 -18.65
C PHE A 147 11.50 17.38 -19.42
N ILE A 148 11.91 18.40 -18.69
CA ILE A 148 12.24 19.72 -19.21
C ILE A 148 13.62 20.11 -18.67
N PRO A 149 14.72 19.68 -19.33
CA PRO A 149 16.06 20.08 -18.91
C PRO A 149 16.24 21.58 -19.04
N PRO A 150 16.85 22.25 -18.02
CA PRO A 150 17.23 23.65 -18.12
C PRO A 150 18.37 23.83 -19.11
N THR A 151 18.45 25.01 -19.75
CA THR A 151 19.46 25.27 -20.80
C THR A 151 20.90 25.00 -20.35
N TRP A 152 21.22 25.25 -19.10
CA TRP A 152 22.55 25.10 -18.50
C TRP A 152 22.84 23.67 -17.99
N PHE A 153 21.97 22.69 -18.21
CA PHE A 153 22.08 21.32 -17.68
C PHE A 153 23.44 20.66 -18.00
N LEU A 154 23.82 20.63 -19.27
CA LEU A 154 25.07 19.99 -19.72
C LEU A 154 26.30 20.68 -19.14
N LYS A 155 26.35 22.02 -19.14
CA LYS A 155 27.44 22.81 -18.57
C LYS A 155 27.66 22.54 -17.08
N LYS A 156 26.62 22.20 -16.33
CA LYS A 156 26.72 21.87 -14.91
C LYS A 156 27.05 20.41 -14.64
N ALA A 157 26.59 19.49 -15.47
CA ALA A 157 26.72 18.06 -15.22
C ALA A 157 28.04 17.47 -15.79
N ILE A 158 28.45 17.86 -16.99
CA ILE A 158 29.60 17.30 -17.72
C ILE A 158 30.95 17.46 -16.96
N PRO A 159 31.28 18.60 -16.32
CA PRO A 159 32.56 18.76 -15.63
C PRO A 159 32.86 17.72 -14.55
N HIS A 160 31.83 17.01 -14.05
CA HIS A 160 31.99 15.97 -13.05
C HIS A 160 32.64 14.69 -13.61
N PHE A 161 32.67 14.50 -14.95
CA PHE A 161 33.36 13.37 -15.59
C PHE A 161 34.88 13.57 -15.70
N SER A 162 35.44 14.64 -15.16
CA SER A 162 36.90 14.89 -15.15
C SER A 162 37.71 13.79 -14.46
N GLN A 163 37.11 12.99 -13.61
CA GLN A 163 37.71 11.81 -13.03
C GLN A 163 37.40 10.56 -13.86
N ASN A 164 38.42 9.80 -14.22
CA ASN A 164 38.29 8.66 -15.13
C ASN A 164 37.31 7.56 -14.69
N ASN A 165 37.06 7.40 -13.38
CA ASN A 165 36.22 6.33 -12.88
C ASN A 165 34.76 6.76 -12.60
N ILE A 166 34.36 7.98 -12.99
CA ILE A 166 32.95 8.39 -12.93
C ILE A 166 32.24 7.93 -14.18
N GLY A 167 31.28 6.99 -13.99
CA GLY A 167 30.48 6.41 -15.06
C GLY A 167 29.09 7.04 -15.21
N LEU A 168 28.54 7.64 -14.13
CA LEU A 168 27.21 8.19 -14.09
C LEU A 168 27.16 9.50 -13.30
N VAL A 169 26.51 10.50 -13.86
CA VAL A 169 26.06 11.72 -13.17
C VAL A 169 24.54 11.76 -13.21
N GLN A 170 23.90 11.63 -12.04
CA GLN A 170 22.44 11.73 -11.88
C GLN A 170 22.06 13.10 -11.34
N CYS A 171 21.08 13.76 -11.95
CA CYS A 171 20.52 15.03 -11.48
C CYS A 171 19.18 14.83 -10.76
N ARG A 172 18.76 15.83 -9.98
CA ARG A 172 17.51 15.78 -9.21
C ARG A 172 16.30 16.00 -10.12
N TRP A 173 15.21 15.28 -9.84
CA TRP A 173 13.93 15.56 -10.44
C TRP A 173 13.23 16.71 -9.72
N GLY A 174 12.73 17.66 -10.48
CA GLY A 174 11.76 18.66 -10.04
C GLY A 174 10.34 18.25 -10.48
N HIS A 175 9.35 19.04 -10.07
CA HIS A 175 7.94 18.70 -10.25
C HIS A 175 7.14 19.90 -10.75
N VAL A 176 6.85 19.96 -12.09
CA VAL A 176 6.13 21.11 -12.72
C VAL A 176 4.71 21.28 -12.18
N ASN A 177 4.06 20.18 -11.76
CA ASN A 177 2.68 20.15 -11.32
C ASN A 177 2.51 19.73 -9.85
N GLU A 178 3.51 19.98 -8.99
CA GLU A 178 3.46 19.64 -7.55
C GLU A 178 2.17 20.13 -6.89
N ASN A 179 1.80 21.38 -7.13
CA ASN A 179 0.65 22.04 -6.48
C ASN A 179 -0.71 21.75 -7.13
N TYR A 180 -0.79 20.78 -8.04
CA TYR A 180 -2.02 20.46 -8.76
C TYR A 180 -3.08 19.84 -7.83
N SER A 181 -2.70 18.89 -6.98
CA SER A 181 -3.58 18.16 -6.05
C SER A 181 -2.83 17.67 -4.82
N ALA A 182 -3.57 17.21 -3.79
CA ALA A 182 -2.98 16.56 -2.61
C ALA A 182 -2.15 15.31 -2.99
N ILE A 183 -2.58 14.58 -4.03
CA ILE A 183 -1.85 13.40 -4.55
C ILE A 183 -0.51 13.81 -5.14
N THR A 184 -0.47 14.86 -5.98
CA THR A 184 0.78 15.31 -6.59
C THR A 184 1.72 15.88 -5.53
N GLN A 185 1.21 16.58 -4.52
CA GLN A 185 2.01 17.05 -3.38
C GLN A 185 2.60 15.88 -2.57
N ALA A 186 1.81 14.82 -2.30
CA ALA A 186 2.31 13.64 -1.61
C ALA A 186 3.39 12.91 -2.42
N GLN A 187 3.19 12.76 -3.74
CA GLN A 187 4.19 12.16 -4.63
C GLN A 187 5.47 12.99 -4.69
N ALA A 188 5.35 14.33 -4.80
CA ALA A 188 6.50 15.25 -4.79
C ALA A 188 7.32 15.08 -3.52
N LEU A 189 6.68 15.11 -2.36
CA LEU A 189 7.37 14.97 -1.07
C LEU A 189 8.07 13.60 -0.93
N SER A 190 7.46 12.53 -1.43
CA SER A 190 8.07 11.20 -1.43
C SER A 190 9.31 11.12 -2.33
N LEU A 191 9.27 11.76 -3.51
CA LEU A 191 10.40 11.82 -4.44
C LEU A 191 11.50 12.75 -3.94
N ASP A 192 11.15 13.88 -3.32
CA ASP A 192 12.12 14.77 -2.68
C ASP A 192 12.91 14.03 -1.59
N PHE A 193 12.24 13.18 -0.79
CA PHE A 193 12.95 12.33 0.18
C PHE A 193 13.97 11.42 -0.52
N HIS A 194 13.56 10.75 -1.61
CA HIS A 194 14.44 9.88 -2.37
C HIS A 194 15.67 10.65 -2.91
N PHE A 195 15.48 11.82 -3.49
CA PHE A 195 16.58 12.59 -4.06
C PHE A 195 17.46 13.29 -3.02
N LEU A 196 16.84 14.04 -2.10
CA LEU A 196 17.58 14.90 -1.18
C LEU A 196 18.16 14.15 0.03
N ILE A 197 17.64 12.97 0.35
CA ILE A 197 18.17 12.13 1.43
C ILE A 197 18.89 10.90 0.88
N GLU A 198 18.15 10.00 0.21
CA GLU A 198 18.72 8.69 -0.19
C GLU A 198 19.83 8.83 -1.23
N GLN A 199 19.57 9.47 -2.37
CA GLN A 199 20.56 9.63 -3.43
C GLN A 199 21.77 10.45 -2.97
N LYS A 200 21.51 11.53 -2.23
CA LYS A 200 22.57 12.37 -1.66
C LYS A 200 23.45 11.58 -0.68
N ALA A 201 22.85 10.84 0.26
CA ALA A 201 23.56 10.00 1.21
C ALA A 201 24.44 8.95 0.50
N LYS A 202 23.89 8.25 -0.49
CA LYS A 202 24.61 7.23 -1.24
C LYS A 202 25.77 7.79 -2.05
N SER A 203 25.54 8.92 -2.72
CA SER A 203 26.61 9.61 -3.46
C SER A 203 27.73 10.10 -2.52
N ASN A 204 27.39 10.65 -1.35
CA ASN A 204 28.36 11.17 -0.39
C ASN A 204 29.17 10.07 0.32
N SER A 205 28.61 8.86 0.44
CA SER A 205 29.20 7.75 1.19
C SER A 205 29.65 6.59 0.29
N HIS A 206 29.71 6.78 -1.03
CA HIS A 206 30.12 5.76 -2.02
C HIS A 206 29.34 4.45 -1.90
N LEU A 207 28.04 4.53 -1.56
CA LEU A 207 27.12 3.43 -1.53
C LEU A 207 26.50 3.21 -2.93
N PHE A 208 25.88 2.05 -3.16
CA PHE A 208 25.17 1.81 -4.41
C PHE A 208 24.07 2.83 -4.65
N MET A 209 24.26 3.67 -5.65
CA MET A 209 23.32 4.68 -6.11
C MET A 209 22.60 4.18 -7.35
N ASN A 210 21.32 4.49 -7.50
CA ASN A 210 20.59 4.13 -8.70
C ASN A 210 20.49 5.29 -9.70
N PHE A 211 20.64 4.99 -10.97
CA PHE A 211 20.10 5.82 -12.04
C PHE A 211 18.58 5.71 -12.01
N ASN A 212 17.89 6.83 -12.15
CA ASN A 212 16.43 6.88 -12.06
C ASN A 212 15.77 6.86 -13.44
N GLY A 213 16.48 6.35 -14.45
CA GLY A 213 15.99 6.18 -15.81
C GLY A 213 16.09 7.41 -16.69
N THR A 214 16.29 8.61 -16.13
CA THR A 214 16.23 9.89 -16.83
C THR A 214 16.96 11.00 -16.04
N ALA A 215 17.13 12.17 -16.67
CA ALA A 215 17.81 13.33 -16.09
C ALA A 215 19.22 12.99 -15.57
N GLY A 216 19.95 12.22 -16.32
CA GLY A 216 21.33 11.88 -16.02
C GLY A 216 22.17 11.64 -17.26
N ILE A 217 23.48 11.62 -17.06
CA ILE A 217 24.48 11.45 -18.11
C ILE A 217 25.35 10.23 -17.75
N TRP A 218 25.56 9.36 -18.70
CA TRP A 218 26.43 8.21 -18.61
C TRP A 218 27.70 8.43 -19.43
N LYS A 219 28.82 7.88 -18.97
CA LYS A 219 29.95 7.63 -19.85
C LYS A 219 29.64 6.42 -20.72
N ARG A 220 29.77 6.52 -22.04
CA ARG A 220 29.45 5.43 -22.98
C ARG A 220 30.23 4.15 -22.62
N GLU A 221 31.53 4.29 -22.38
CA GLU A 221 32.38 3.20 -21.95
C GLU A 221 31.86 2.45 -20.70
N CYS A 222 31.27 3.18 -19.75
CA CYS A 222 30.67 2.58 -18.55
C CYS A 222 29.45 1.72 -18.89
N ILE A 223 28.57 2.18 -19.81
CA ILE A 223 27.43 1.39 -20.27
C ILE A 223 27.90 0.09 -20.92
N GLU A 224 28.91 0.18 -21.80
CA GLU A 224 29.46 -0.95 -22.52
C GLU A 224 30.16 -1.95 -21.59
N ASP A 225 31.02 -1.49 -20.70
CA ASP A 225 31.73 -2.35 -19.71
C ASP A 225 30.71 -3.04 -18.76
N ALA A 226 29.66 -2.36 -18.36
CA ALA A 226 28.59 -2.94 -17.54
C ALA A 226 27.71 -3.96 -18.31
N GLY A 227 27.96 -4.21 -19.60
CA GLY A 227 27.24 -5.16 -20.45
C GLY A 227 25.97 -4.57 -21.12
N GLY A 228 25.85 -3.24 -21.17
CA GLY A 228 24.77 -2.55 -21.86
C GLY A 228 23.40 -2.66 -21.18
N TRP A 229 22.36 -2.20 -21.89
CA TRP A 229 20.98 -2.23 -21.41
C TRP A 229 20.37 -3.64 -21.45
N HIS A 230 19.86 -4.11 -20.31
CA HIS A 230 19.16 -5.40 -20.21
C HIS A 230 17.65 -5.21 -20.17
N THR A 231 16.91 -6.11 -20.82
CA THR A 231 15.44 -6.08 -20.91
C THR A 231 14.74 -7.07 -19.95
N ALA A 232 15.50 -7.72 -19.07
CA ALA A 232 15.01 -8.78 -18.20
C ALA A 232 14.23 -8.26 -16.98
N THR A 233 14.38 -6.98 -16.63
CA THR A 233 13.70 -6.33 -15.51
C THR A 233 12.87 -5.14 -16.00
N LEU A 234 11.86 -4.75 -15.23
CA LEU A 234 11.03 -3.57 -15.54
C LEU A 234 11.71 -2.23 -15.19
N VAL A 235 12.92 -2.27 -14.63
CA VAL A 235 13.72 -1.10 -14.21
C VAL A 235 15.17 -1.33 -14.70
N GLU A 236 15.34 -1.13 -15.99
CA GLU A 236 16.62 -1.27 -16.71
C GLU A 236 17.71 -0.34 -16.16
N ASP A 237 17.28 0.79 -15.63
CA ASP A 237 18.09 1.84 -15.05
C ASP A 237 18.76 1.40 -13.74
N LEU A 238 17.98 0.83 -12.83
CA LEU A 238 18.46 0.26 -11.58
C LEU A 238 19.42 -0.92 -11.84
N ASP A 239 19.06 -1.80 -12.77
CA ASP A 239 19.87 -2.95 -13.16
C ASP A 239 21.26 -2.54 -13.70
N LEU A 240 21.29 -1.58 -14.64
CA LEU A 240 22.55 -1.09 -15.23
C LEU A 240 23.38 -0.38 -14.17
N SER A 241 22.81 0.50 -13.35
CA SER A 241 23.56 1.26 -12.35
C SER A 241 24.24 0.36 -11.31
N TYR A 242 23.60 -0.73 -10.90
CA TYR A 242 24.21 -1.70 -9.99
C TYR A 242 25.32 -2.51 -10.65
N ARG A 243 25.13 -2.96 -11.90
CA ARG A 243 26.18 -3.68 -12.65
C ARG A 243 27.42 -2.81 -12.89
N ALA A 244 27.22 -1.54 -13.23
CA ALA A 244 28.33 -0.58 -13.40
C ALA A 244 29.14 -0.40 -12.09
N GLN A 245 28.45 -0.20 -10.97
CA GLN A 245 29.13 -0.03 -9.68
C GLN A 245 29.81 -1.30 -9.18
N MET A 246 29.28 -2.50 -9.49
CA MET A 246 29.99 -3.76 -9.25
C MET A 246 31.27 -3.90 -10.07
N LYS A 247 31.39 -3.20 -11.18
CA LYS A 247 32.62 -3.11 -12.00
C LYS A 247 33.62 -2.07 -11.47
N GLY A 248 33.23 -1.27 -10.47
CA GLY A 248 34.08 -0.23 -9.87
C GLY A 248 33.82 1.19 -10.38
N TRP A 249 32.87 1.37 -11.27
CA TRP A 249 32.43 2.70 -11.70
C TRP A 249 31.78 3.47 -10.55
N LYS A 250 32.05 4.76 -10.45
CA LYS A 250 31.45 5.65 -9.46
C LYS A 250 30.26 6.41 -10.05
N CYS A 251 29.29 6.66 -9.20
CA CYS A 251 28.13 7.48 -9.53
C CYS A 251 28.14 8.77 -8.71
N VAL A 252 27.78 9.88 -9.33
CA VAL A 252 27.70 11.21 -8.69
C VAL A 252 26.26 11.70 -8.77
N PHE A 253 25.76 12.23 -7.65
CA PHE A 253 24.45 12.88 -7.58
C PHE A 253 24.59 14.39 -7.42
N LEU A 254 23.85 15.16 -8.25
CA LEU A 254 23.82 16.61 -8.23
C LEU A 254 22.47 17.13 -7.74
N PRO A 255 22.31 17.42 -6.43
CA PRO A 255 21.04 17.87 -5.85
C PRO A 255 20.59 19.23 -6.37
N ASP A 256 21.52 20.08 -6.76
CA ASP A 256 21.26 21.47 -7.18
C ASP A 256 20.94 21.59 -8.68
N VAL A 257 21.22 20.57 -9.47
CA VAL A 257 20.83 20.49 -10.87
C VAL A 257 19.46 19.83 -10.97
N VAL A 258 18.43 20.66 -11.10
CA VAL A 258 17.02 20.24 -11.08
C VAL A 258 16.50 20.14 -12.53
N VAL A 259 15.90 19.02 -12.84
CA VAL A 259 15.21 18.80 -14.13
C VAL A 259 13.74 18.52 -13.85
N ASP A 260 12.89 19.43 -14.25
CA ASP A 260 11.46 19.37 -13.96
C ASP A 260 10.74 18.30 -14.79
N ALA A 261 9.80 17.59 -14.16
CA ALA A 261 8.99 16.52 -14.76
C ALA A 261 7.54 16.56 -14.28
N GLU A 262 6.67 15.87 -15.00
CA GLU A 262 5.25 15.80 -14.67
C GLU A 262 4.95 14.61 -13.74
N LEU A 263 4.33 14.88 -12.59
CA LEU A 263 3.80 13.86 -11.68
C LEU A 263 2.46 13.31 -12.23
N PRO A 264 2.18 12.00 -12.07
CA PRO A 264 0.89 11.42 -12.41
C PRO A 264 -0.26 12.07 -11.66
N VAL A 265 -1.20 12.68 -12.39
CA VAL A 265 -2.41 13.30 -11.82
C VAL A 265 -3.57 12.31 -11.69
N GLN A 266 -3.60 11.27 -12.52
CA GLN A 266 -4.59 10.19 -12.45
C GLN A 266 -4.13 9.10 -11.46
N MET A 267 -5.01 8.67 -10.55
CA MET A 267 -4.66 7.66 -9.54
C MET A 267 -4.21 6.33 -10.15
N ASN A 268 -4.90 5.85 -11.20
CA ASN A 268 -4.51 4.62 -11.89
C ASN A 268 -3.15 4.74 -12.61
N ALA A 269 -2.76 5.93 -13.06
CA ALA A 269 -1.43 6.19 -13.61
C ALA A 269 -0.35 6.13 -12.50
N ALA A 270 -0.62 6.72 -11.33
CA ALA A 270 0.26 6.63 -10.16
C ALA A 270 0.44 5.17 -9.68
N LYS A 271 -0.66 4.39 -9.59
CA LYS A 271 -0.61 2.96 -9.27
C LYS A 271 0.27 2.18 -10.25
N ARG A 272 0.11 2.41 -11.56
CA ARG A 272 0.90 1.77 -12.60
C ARG A 272 2.39 2.09 -12.45
N GLN A 273 2.75 3.33 -12.15
CA GLN A 273 4.13 3.74 -11.91
C GLN A 273 4.72 3.06 -10.68
N GLN A 274 4.01 3.10 -9.55
CA GLN A 274 4.46 2.47 -8.30
C GLN A 274 4.56 0.95 -8.42
N PHE A 275 3.61 0.31 -9.11
CA PHE A 275 3.66 -1.13 -9.41
C PHE A 275 4.92 -1.51 -10.16
N ARG A 276 5.28 -0.74 -11.20
CA ARG A 276 6.48 -0.97 -11.99
C ARG A 276 7.75 -0.83 -11.14
N TRP A 277 7.84 0.20 -10.30
CA TRP A 277 8.98 0.41 -9.43
C TRP A 277 9.11 -0.70 -8.38
N ALA A 278 8.02 -1.07 -7.73
CA ALA A 278 8.02 -2.14 -6.73
C ALA A 278 8.39 -3.49 -7.33
N LYS A 279 7.75 -3.88 -8.44
CA LYS A 279 8.04 -5.14 -9.12
C LYS A 279 9.46 -5.17 -9.65
N GLY A 280 9.89 -4.12 -10.33
CA GLY A 280 11.24 -4.04 -10.92
C GLY A 280 12.35 -4.08 -9.87
N SER A 281 12.18 -3.41 -8.73
CA SER A 281 13.14 -3.45 -7.63
C SER A 281 13.34 -4.88 -7.10
N ILE A 282 12.25 -5.64 -6.88
CA ILE A 282 12.33 -7.05 -6.46
C ILE A 282 12.95 -7.94 -7.55
N GLN A 283 12.63 -7.69 -8.82
CA GLN A 283 13.30 -8.41 -9.94
C GLN A 283 14.80 -8.17 -9.95
N CYS A 284 15.26 -6.92 -9.70
CA CYS A 284 16.68 -6.61 -9.55
C CYS A 284 17.28 -7.29 -8.31
N ALA A 285 16.54 -7.34 -7.19
CA ALA A 285 16.99 -8.09 -6.02
C ALA A 285 17.25 -9.56 -6.33
N ILE A 286 16.29 -10.23 -6.95
CA ILE A 286 16.42 -11.66 -7.34
C ILE A 286 17.60 -11.87 -8.30
N LYS A 287 17.84 -10.91 -9.21
CA LYS A 287 18.88 -11.03 -10.23
C LYS A 287 20.29 -10.73 -9.70
N LEU A 288 20.46 -9.74 -8.81
CA LEU A 288 21.74 -9.13 -8.52
C LEU A 288 22.26 -9.37 -7.10
N LEU A 289 21.38 -9.68 -6.11
CA LEU A 289 21.82 -9.75 -4.70
C LEU A 289 22.88 -10.81 -4.44
N SER A 290 22.78 -11.98 -5.06
CA SER A 290 23.81 -13.04 -4.93
C SER A 290 25.19 -12.55 -5.33
N ASP A 291 25.28 -11.86 -6.48
CA ASP A 291 26.54 -11.37 -7.01
C ASP A 291 27.13 -10.24 -6.15
N ILE A 292 26.26 -9.37 -5.62
CA ILE A 292 26.66 -8.28 -4.71
C ILE A 292 27.21 -8.85 -3.39
N VAL A 293 26.55 -9.86 -2.81
CA VAL A 293 26.95 -10.45 -1.52
C VAL A 293 28.31 -11.12 -1.61
N VAL A 294 28.58 -11.88 -2.69
CA VAL A 294 29.85 -12.60 -2.87
C VAL A 294 30.99 -11.70 -3.33
N LYS A 295 30.71 -10.50 -3.84
CA LYS A 295 31.74 -9.57 -4.37
C LYS A 295 32.64 -9.06 -3.26
N ARG A 296 33.89 -9.45 -3.23
CA ARG A 296 34.87 -9.09 -2.18
C ARG A 296 35.27 -7.61 -2.19
N THR A 297 35.19 -6.94 -3.34
CA THR A 297 35.56 -5.52 -3.50
C THR A 297 34.47 -4.56 -2.98
N VAL A 298 33.29 -5.05 -2.66
CA VAL A 298 32.18 -4.26 -2.13
C VAL A 298 32.20 -4.30 -0.59
N SER A 299 32.16 -3.15 0.04
CA SER A 299 32.16 -3.03 1.51
C SER A 299 30.88 -3.67 2.10
N VAL A 300 30.95 -4.12 3.35
CA VAL A 300 29.80 -4.70 4.07
C VAL A 300 28.64 -3.70 4.16
N GLU A 301 28.94 -2.44 4.44
CA GLU A 301 27.94 -1.37 4.48
C GLU A 301 27.21 -1.21 3.14
N ALA A 302 27.96 -1.19 2.03
CA ALA A 302 27.39 -1.09 0.69
C ALA A 302 26.51 -2.32 0.34
N LYS A 303 26.88 -3.53 0.80
CA LYS A 303 26.07 -4.75 0.64
C LYS A 303 24.75 -4.65 1.41
N ILE A 304 24.80 -4.22 2.67
CA ILE A 304 23.60 -4.02 3.50
C ILE A 304 22.68 -2.98 2.87
N GLN A 305 23.24 -1.83 2.44
CA GLN A 305 22.45 -0.78 1.80
C GLN A 305 21.87 -1.22 0.45
N ALA A 306 22.61 -2.01 -0.34
CA ALA A 306 22.10 -2.60 -1.57
C ALA A 306 20.95 -3.58 -1.29
N PHE A 307 21.07 -4.43 -0.28
CA PHE A 307 20.00 -5.33 0.15
C PHE A 307 18.74 -4.53 0.52
N ILE A 308 18.85 -3.56 1.43
CA ILE A 308 17.71 -2.74 1.87
C ILE A 308 17.07 -2.00 0.69
N GLN A 309 17.89 -1.41 -0.19
CA GLN A 309 17.39 -0.67 -1.37
C GLN A 309 16.62 -1.55 -2.34
N LEU A 310 17.16 -2.71 -2.70
CA LEU A 310 16.55 -3.60 -3.69
C LEU A 310 15.30 -4.29 -3.14
N THR A 311 15.23 -4.53 -1.82
CA THR A 311 14.11 -5.21 -1.16
C THR A 311 13.13 -4.27 -0.46
N ARG A 312 13.34 -2.95 -0.50
CA ARG A 312 12.53 -1.97 0.26
C ARG A 312 11.02 -2.09 0.07
N HIS A 313 10.57 -2.58 -1.07
CA HIS A 313 9.14 -2.74 -1.35
C HIS A 313 8.49 -3.91 -0.60
N ILE A 314 9.27 -4.79 0.05
CA ILE A 314 8.76 -5.84 0.96
C ILE A 314 8.05 -5.21 2.19
N VAL A 315 8.34 -3.96 2.51
CA VAL A 315 7.62 -3.23 3.58
C VAL A 315 6.11 -3.22 3.34
N TYR A 316 5.64 -3.17 2.08
CA TYR A 316 4.20 -3.13 1.79
C TYR A 316 3.45 -4.44 2.16
N PRO A 317 3.88 -5.64 1.76
CA PRO A 317 3.26 -6.87 2.26
C PRO A 317 3.41 -7.03 3.78
N LEU A 318 4.51 -6.60 4.40
CA LEU A 318 4.66 -6.62 5.86
C LEU A 318 3.64 -5.69 6.55
N MET A 319 3.38 -4.50 6.01
CA MET A 319 2.33 -3.59 6.49
C MET A 319 0.94 -4.23 6.38
N LEU A 320 0.64 -4.95 5.30
CA LEU A 320 -0.63 -5.66 5.17
C LEU A 320 -0.74 -6.83 6.14
N ILE A 321 0.35 -7.56 6.39
CA ILE A 321 0.37 -8.62 7.42
C ILE A 321 0.04 -8.02 8.79
N GLN A 322 0.68 -6.94 9.20
CA GLN A 322 0.36 -6.26 10.47
C GLN A 322 -1.11 -5.84 10.54
N PHE A 323 -1.60 -5.23 9.45
CA PHE A 323 -2.98 -4.78 9.36
C PHE A 323 -3.99 -5.91 9.49
N LEU A 324 -3.72 -7.07 8.86
CA LEU A 324 -4.58 -8.24 8.94
C LEU A 324 -4.51 -8.92 10.31
N MET A 325 -3.32 -9.02 10.91
CA MET A 325 -3.13 -9.74 12.18
C MET A 325 -3.64 -8.93 13.38
N LEU A 326 -3.57 -7.61 13.35
CA LEU A 326 -3.92 -6.78 14.50
C LEU A 326 -5.37 -6.95 14.98
N PRO A 327 -6.42 -6.88 14.16
CA PRO A 327 -7.79 -7.14 14.60
C PRO A 327 -8.00 -8.57 15.12
N ILE A 328 -7.31 -9.58 14.55
CA ILE A 328 -7.36 -10.97 15.01
C ILE A 328 -6.79 -11.07 16.43
N LEU A 329 -5.65 -10.43 16.68
CA LEU A 329 -5.04 -10.40 18.01
C LEU A 329 -5.92 -9.67 19.03
N LEU A 330 -6.54 -8.55 18.64
CA LEU A 330 -7.43 -7.79 19.49
C LEU A 330 -8.70 -8.57 19.86
N SER A 331 -9.21 -9.40 18.95
CA SER A 331 -10.41 -10.23 19.19
C SER A 331 -10.14 -11.48 20.05
N SER A 332 -8.89 -11.89 20.21
CA SER A 332 -8.53 -13.15 20.86
C SER A 332 -8.40 -13.08 22.37
N ASN A 333 -8.80 -11.97 23.02
CA ASN A 333 -8.66 -11.72 24.46
C ASN A 333 -7.22 -11.92 25.01
N VAL A 334 -6.22 -11.95 24.14
CA VAL A 334 -4.82 -11.88 24.56
C VAL A 334 -4.62 -10.50 25.15
N ASN A 335 -4.29 -10.45 26.43
CA ASN A 335 -3.94 -9.19 27.05
C ASN A 335 -2.62 -8.68 26.45
N LEU A 336 -2.73 -7.88 25.37
CA LEU A 336 -1.59 -7.30 24.66
C LEU A 336 -0.73 -6.39 25.58
N TYR A 337 -1.28 -5.97 26.72
CA TYR A 337 -0.54 -5.21 27.74
C TYR A 337 0.35 -6.10 28.63
N VAL A 338 0.06 -7.41 28.73
CA VAL A 338 0.93 -8.35 29.46
C VAL A 338 2.24 -8.56 28.72
N VAL A 339 2.22 -8.45 27.39
CA VAL A 339 3.44 -8.33 26.59
C VAL A 339 3.81 -6.85 26.54
N SER A 340 4.33 -6.32 27.65
CA SER A 340 4.51 -4.89 27.91
C SER A 340 5.29 -4.11 26.84
N PHE A 341 6.02 -4.77 25.96
CA PHE A 341 6.72 -4.14 24.83
C PHE A 341 5.94 -4.15 23.51
N LEU A 342 4.86 -4.92 23.34
CA LEU A 342 4.15 -5.02 22.07
C LEU A 342 3.42 -3.73 21.68
N PRO A 343 2.66 -3.07 22.57
CA PRO A 343 2.12 -1.74 22.29
C PRO A 343 3.23 -0.73 21.98
N ALA A 344 4.34 -0.77 22.72
CA ALA A 344 5.48 0.11 22.49
C ALA A 344 6.13 -0.14 21.12
N ILE A 345 6.35 -1.40 20.72
CA ILE A 345 6.87 -1.73 19.39
C ILE A 345 5.89 -1.32 18.30
N THR A 346 4.60 -1.57 18.47
CA THR A 346 3.58 -1.18 17.48
C THR A 346 3.55 0.33 17.32
N ILE A 347 3.45 1.07 18.42
CA ILE A 347 3.47 2.53 18.43
C ILE A 347 4.81 3.03 17.87
N ALA A 348 5.95 2.47 18.28
CA ALA A 348 7.26 2.85 17.79
C ALA A 348 7.40 2.58 16.28
N THR A 349 6.91 1.44 15.77
CA THR A 349 6.90 1.13 14.34
C THR A 349 6.09 2.14 13.56
N TYR A 350 4.88 2.46 14.02
CA TYR A 350 4.03 3.45 13.36
C TYR A 350 4.53 4.90 13.52
N LEU A 351 5.11 5.26 14.66
CA LEU A 351 5.75 6.55 14.85
C LEU A 351 7.04 6.67 14.04
N ALA A 352 7.80 5.60 13.94
CA ALA A 352 9.03 5.56 13.16
C ALA A 352 8.75 5.63 11.65
N MET A 353 7.73 4.93 11.16
CA MET A 353 7.23 5.07 9.77
C MET A 353 6.40 6.34 9.57
N GLY A 354 6.01 6.97 10.64
CA GLY A 354 5.01 8.00 10.67
C GLY A 354 5.56 9.42 10.78
N PRO A 355 4.74 10.33 11.33
CA PRO A 355 4.94 11.78 11.27
C PRO A 355 6.28 12.28 11.79
N GLY A 356 6.83 11.66 12.83
CA GLY A 356 8.03 12.13 13.51
C GLY A 356 9.29 12.11 12.62
N ALA A 357 9.54 10.96 11.97
CA ALA A 357 10.68 10.80 11.06
C ALA A 357 10.58 11.77 9.88
N TYR A 358 9.40 11.82 9.24
CA TYR A 358 9.17 12.73 8.13
C TYR A 358 9.29 14.20 8.53
N ILE A 359 8.83 14.62 9.73
CA ILE A 359 8.97 15.99 10.21
C ILE A 359 10.46 16.37 10.36
N MET A 360 11.26 15.52 11.00
CA MET A 360 12.69 15.76 11.16
C MET A 360 13.40 15.88 9.79
N ILE A 361 13.06 14.99 8.87
CA ILE A 361 13.60 14.97 7.51
C ILE A 361 13.16 16.20 6.73
N ILE A 362 11.87 16.54 6.75
CA ILE A 362 11.34 17.73 6.10
C ILE A 362 11.99 19.00 6.66
N GLN A 363 12.22 19.06 7.96
CA GLN A 363 12.91 20.19 8.60
C GLN A 363 14.36 20.32 8.08
N SER A 364 15.08 19.21 7.92
CA SER A 364 16.44 19.21 7.39
C SER A 364 16.51 19.58 5.89
N MET A 365 15.51 19.18 5.11
CA MET A 365 15.44 19.42 3.66
C MET A 365 15.01 20.84 3.30
N TYR A 366 14.02 21.37 3.99
CA TYR A 366 13.32 22.62 3.60
C TYR A 366 13.57 23.81 4.53
N HIS A 367 14.32 23.64 5.61
CA HIS A 367 14.68 24.72 6.56
C HIS A 367 13.51 25.68 6.87
N LYS A 368 13.53 26.91 6.31
CA LYS A 368 12.52 27.94 6.60
C LYS A 368 11.10 27.60 6.14
N SER A 369 10.94 26.74 5.12
CA SER A 369 9.63 26.38 4.55
C SER A 369 9.06 25.03 5.07
N TRP A 370 9.74 24.39 6.03
CA TRP A 370 9.36 23.07 6.52
C TRP A 370 7.92 22.97 7.03
N LYS A 371 7.39 24.03 7.68
CA LYS A 371 6.02 24.05 8.20
C LYS A 371 4.96 23.90 7.10
N SER A 372 5.19 24.51 5.92
CA SER A 372 4.27 24.38 4.78
C SER A 372 4.30 22.97 4.19
N LYS A 373 5.46 22.34 4.13
CA LYS A 373 5.62 20.96 3.65
C LYS A 373 5.10 19.93 4.67
N ALA A 374 5.22 20.20 5.97
CA ALA A 374 4.67 19.33 7.01
C ALA A 374 3.15 19.23 6.95
N LYS A 375 2.42 20.21 6.44
CA LYS A 375 0.97 20.14 6.19
C LYS A 375 0.55 19.08 5.17
N ILE A 376 1.48 18.64 4.31
CA ILE A 376 1.25 17.60 3.30
C ILE A 376 1.35 16.20 3.92
N LEU A 377 1.94 16.08 5.10
CA LEU A 377 2.24 14.82 5.75
C LEU A 377 1.03 13.89 5.94
N PRO A 378 -0.15 14.35 6.40
CA PRO A 378 -1.33 13.50 6.48
C PRO A 378 -1.73 12.91 5.12
N ALA A 379 -1.67 13.70 4.05
CA ALA A 379 -1.96 13.24 2.69
C ALA A 379 -0.93 12.20 2.22
N LEU A 380 0.35 12.38 2.55
CA LEU A 380 1.41 11.42 2.24
C LEU A 380 1.19 10.08 2.98
N LEU A 381 0.83 10.11 4.26
CA LEU A 381 0.59 8.91 5.06
C LEU A 381 -0.61 8.13 4.53
N VAL A 382 -1.72 8.81 4.24
CA VAL A 382 -2.92 8.22 3.65
C VAL A 382 -2.62 7.65 2.25
N TYR A 383 -1.86 8.37 1.42
CA TYR A 383 -1.43 7.90 0.11
C TYR A 383 -0.58 6.63 0.20
N ASN A 384 0.45 6.62 1.04
CA ASN A 384 1.34 5.46 1.20
C ASN A 384 0.61 4.24 1.78
N ALA A 385 -0.26 4.45 2.78
CA ALA A 385 -1.09 3.39 3.36
C ALA A 385 -2.00 2.77 2.29
N GLY A 386 -2.71 3.58 1.50
CA GLY A 386 -3.59 3.09 0.45
C GLY A 386 -2.86 2.41 -0.71
N MET A 387 -1.64 2.86 -1.05
CA MET A 387 -0.81 2.25 -2.09
C MET A 387 -0.23 0.88 -1.71
N SER A 388 -0.28 0.51 -0.43
CA SER A 388 0.31 -0.74 0.06
C SER A 388 -0.28 -1.99 -0.61
N VAL A 389 -1.57 -2.01 -0.92
CA VAL A 389 -2.22 -3.13 -1.63
C VAL A 389 -1.66 -3.28 -3.04
N ASN A 390 -1.61 -2.18 -3.81
CA ASN A 390 -1.09 -2.19 -5.17
C ASN A 390 0.38 -2.66 -5.22
N ASN A 391 1.19 -2.18 -4.29
CA ASN A 391 2.61 -2.50 -4.24
C ASN A 391 2.86 -3.92 -3.70
N THR A 392 2.01 -4.42 -2.81
CA THR A 392 2.03 -5.82 -2.37
C THR A 392 1.77 -6.77 -3.54
N VAL A 393 0.76 -6.49 -4.38
CA VAL A 393 0.50 -7.27 -5.59
C VAL A 393 1.72 -7.26 -6.52
N ALA A 394 2.40 -6.10 -6.65
CA ALA A 394 3.62 -5.98 -7.45
C ALA A 394 4.78 -6.84 -6.93
N VAL A 395 4.97 -6.87 -5.61
CA VAL A 395 6.00 -7.72 -4.95
C VAL A 395 5.71 -9.19 -5.19
N PHE A 396 4.47 -9.65 -4.96
CA PHE A 396 4.09 -11.04 -5.23
C PHE A 396 4.24 -11.42 -6.70
N ASP A 397 3.85 -10.52 -7.63
CA ASP A 397 4.03 -10.74 -9.07
C ASP A 397 5.51 -10.90 -9.45
N ALA A 398 6.43 -10.18 -8.77
CA ALA A 398 7.86 -10.34 -8.98
C ALA A 398 8.38 -11.69 -8.46
N VAL A 399 8.03 -12.05 -7.22
CA VAL A 399 8.46 -13.30 -6.56
C VAL A 399 7.94 -14.52 -7.31
N LEU A 400 6.68 -14.46 -7.79
CA LEU A 400 6.06 -15.55 -8.58
C LEU A 400 6.54 -15.58 -10.04
N GLY A 401 7.45 -14.71 -10.44
CA GLY A 401 8.00 -14.69 -11.80
C GLY A 401 6.99 -14.36 -12.90
N LYS A 402 5.86 -13.74 -12.58
CA LYS A 402 4.84 -13.38 -13.59
C LYS A 402 5.42 -12.42 -14.62
N LYS A 403 5.29 -12.76 -15.89
CA LYS A 403 5.67 -11.89 -17.01
C LYS A 403 4.55 -10.87 -17.25
N ASN A 404 4.87 -9.59 -17.14
CA ASN A 404 3.96 -8.49 -17.46
C ASN A 404 4.58 -7.61 -18.54
N GLU A 405 3.74 -7.09 -19.40
CA GLU A 405 4.16 -6.08 -20.36
C GLU A 405 4.58 -4.80 -19.64
N PHE A 406 5.56 -4.10 -20.20
CA PHE A 406 5.92 -2.77 -19.74
C PHE A 406 4.82 -1.78 -20.15
N LEU A 407 3.97 -1.44 -19.18
CA LEU A 407 2.92 -0.45 -19.36
C LEU A 407 3.44 0.92 -18.91
N ARG A 408 3.62 1.85 -19.85
CA ARG A 408 4.06 3.21 -19.51
C ARG A 408 3.07 3.94 -18.60
N THR A 409 3.56 4.90 -17.84
CA THR A 409 2.74 5.85 -17.07
C THR A 409 2.30 6.99 -17.99
N PRO A 410 1.00 7.19 -18.26
CA PRO A 410 0.54 8.29 -19.11
C PRO A 410 0.94 9.66 -18.55
N LYS A 411 1.31 10.56 -19.44
CA LYS A 411 1.56 11.98 -19.17
C LYS A 411 0.54 12.82 -19.93
N TYR A 412 0.08 13.88 -19.33
CA TYR A 412 -1.10 14.61 -19.78
C TYR A 412 -0.79 16.06 -20.19
N GLY A 413 0.46 16.51 -19.99
CA GLY A 413 0.87 17.88 -20.27
C GLY A 413 0.35 18.89 -19.22
N VAL A 414 0.03 18.43 -18.01
CA VAL A 414 -0.50 19.27 -16.92
C VAL A 414 0.63 20.07 -16.27
N LEU A 415 0.55 21.39 -16.39
CA LEU A 415 1.51 22.33 -15.79
C LEU A 415 0.87 23.17 -14.68
N LYS A 416 -0.39 23.56 -14.85
CA LYS A 416 -1.11 24.50 -13.98
C LYS A 416 -2.35 23.83 -13.37
N LYS A 417 -2.81 24.35 -12.23
CA LYS A 417 -4.00 23.87 -11.54
C LYS A 417 -5.30 23.94 -12.37
N LYS A 418 -5.32 24.78 -13.41
CA LYS A 418 -6.46 24.95 -14.31
C LYS A 418 -6.50 23.93 -15.46
N ASP A 419 -5.38 23.23 -15.72
CA ASP A 419 -5.28 22.29 -16.84
C ASP A 419 -6.17 21.08 -16.59
N ASP A 420 -6.97 20.69 -17.57
CA ASP A 420 -7.83 19.52 -17.48
C ASP A 420 -7.22 18.32 -18.22
N TRP A 421 -7.11 17.22 -17.53
CA TRP A 421 -6.59 15.96 -18.06
C TRP A 421 -7.70 14.92 -18.33
N LYS A 422 -8.94 15.20 -17.90
CA LYS A 422 -10.02 14.19 -17.83
C LYS A 422 -10.50 13.70 -19.19
N ASP A 423 -10.37 14.52 -20.22
CA ASP A 423 -10.77 14.18 -21.61
C ASP A 423 -9.57 13.72 -22.46
N ASN A 424 -8.42 13.44 -21.82
CA ASN A 424 -7.21 13.04 -22.51
C ASN A 424 -7.31 11.59 -23.05
N ALA A 425 -6.72 11.36 -24.24
CA ALA A 425 -6.76 10.07 -24.94
C ALA A 425 -6.10 8.92 -24.14
N TYR A 426 -5.18 9.25 -23.24
CA TYR A 426 -4.38 8.27 -22.49
C TYR A 426 -4.95 7.90 -21.11
N ASN A 427 -6.18 8.32 -20.82
CA ASN A 427 -6.82 7.98 -19.55
C ASN A 427 -6.93 6.47 -19.36
N LEU A 428 -6.50 6.01 -18.17
CA LEU A 428 -6.49 4.61 -17.83
C LEU A 428 -7.85 4.14 -17.30
N PRO A 429 -8.26 2.91 -17.67
CA PRO A 429 -9.48 2.31 -17.18
C PRO A 429 -9.36 1.91 -15.69
N PHE A 430 -10.47 1.45 -15.14
CA PHE A 430 -10.57 0.91 -13.80
C PHE A 430 -9.58 -0.25 -13.55
N SER A 431 -8.91 -0.22 -12.41
CA SER A 431 -7.99 -1.28 -11.99
C SER A 431 -8.70 -2.30 -11.09
N LYS A 432 -8.55 -3.60 -11.37
CA LYS A 432 -9.10 -4.68 -10.53
C LYS A 432 -8.52 -4.66 -9.09
N VAL A 433 -7.33 -4.13 -8.89
CA VAL A 433 -6.71 -3.96 -7.56
C VAL A 433 -7.57 -3.08 -6.66
N THR A 434 -8.36 -2.17 -7.22
CA THR A 434 -9.29 -1.33 -6.47
C THR A 434 -10.34 -2.13 -5.68
N LEU A 435 -10.73 -3.30 -6.15
CA LEU A 435 -11.64 -4.19 -5.42
C LEU A 435 -10.98 -4.73 -4.14
N LEU A 436 -9.68 -5.04 -4.18
CA LEU A 436 -8.93 -5.45 -3.00
C LEU A 436 -8.78 -4.29 -2.01
N GLU A 437 -8.58 -3.06 -2.50
CA GLU A 437 -8.52 -1.87 -1.63
C GLU A 437 -9.84 -1.65 -0.89
N ILE A 438 -10.98 -1.83 -1.58
CA ILE A 438 -12.30 -1.76 -0.93
C ILE A 438 -12.45 -2.88 0.12
N PHE A 439 -12.06 -4.11 -0.22
CA PHE A 439 -12.11 -5.24 0.70
C PHE A 439 -11.31 -4.98 1.97
N PHE A 440 -10.06 -4.53 1.84
CA PHE A 440 -9.23 -4.19 3.00
C PHE A 440 -9.75 -2.97 3.75
N GLY A 441 -10.36 -2.00 3.06
CA GLY A 441 -11.04 -0.88 3.70
C GLY A 441 -12.20 -1.34 4.60
N VAL A 442 -13.04 -2.26 4.12
CA VAL A 442 -14.14 -2.85 4.92
C VAL A 442 -13.58 -3.66 6.09
N TYR A 443 -12.58 -4.50 5.87
CA TYR A 443 -11.91 -5.26 6.92
C TYR A 443 -11.36 -4.35 8.03
N GLY A 444 -10.67 -3.27 7.65
CA GLY A 444 -10.13 -2.32 8.61
C GLY A 444 -11.21 -1.54 9.36
N PHE A 445 -12.32 -1.21 8.69
CA PHE A 445 -13.46 -0.59 9.35
C PHE A 445 -14.00 -1.49 10.46
N ILE A 446 -14.18 -2.79 10.20
CA ILE A 446 -14.54 -3.79 11.24
C ILE A 446 -13.45 -3.83 12.33
N GLY A 447 -12.18 -3.82 11.95
CA GLY A 447 -11.05 -3.82 12.87
C GLY A 447 -11.03 -2.64 13.86
N ILE A 448 -11.51 -1.46 13.44
CA ILE A 448 -11.67 -0.30 14.34
C ILE A 448 -12.68 -0.62 15.45
N PHE A 449 -13.82 -1.21 15.11
CA PHE A 449 -14.81 -1.62 16.11
C PHE A 449 -14.29 -2.71 17.03
N VAL A 450 -13.60 -3.72 16.46
CA VAL A 450 -12.93 -4.75 17.27
C VAL A 450 -11.97 -4.10 18.27
N SER A 451 -11.18 -3.11 17.86
CA SER A 451 -10.26 -2.38 18.74
C SER A 451 -10.98 -1.67 19.90
N ILE A 452 -12.12 -1.04 19.61
CA ILE A 452 -12.89 -0.32 20.62
C ILE A 452 -13.56 -1.30 21.61
N PHE A 453 -14.24 -2.32 21.09
CA PHE A 453 -15.01 -3.27 21.91
C PHE A 453 -14.13 -4.27 22.70
N SER A 454 -12.88 -4.52 22.24
CA SER A 454 -11.92 -5.32 23.02
C SER A 454 -11.16 -4.52 24.09
N ASN A 455 -11.63 -3.32 24.45
CA ASN A 455 -10.98 -2.41 25.41
C ASN A 455 -9.54 -2.01 25.05
N ASN A 456 -9.22 -1.98 23.77
CA ASN A 456 -7.91 -1.59 23.24
C ASN A 456 -8.02 -0.41 22.24
N PRO A 457 -8.68 0.71 22.56
CA PRO A 457 -9.00 1.78 21.61
C PRO A 457 -7.75 2.50 21.06
N ILE A 458 -6.59 2.33 21.69
CA ILE A 458 -5.31 2.91 21.27
C ILE A 458 -4.89 2.44 19.86
N PHE A 459 -5.35 1.27 19.41
CA PHE A 459 -5.05 0.74 18.09
C PHE A 459 -6.01 1.26 16.99
N ALA A 460 -7.18 1.79 17.36
CA ALA A 460 -8.18 2.29 16.41
C ALA A 460 -7.64 3.38 15.45
N PRO A 461 -6.86 4.40 15.89
CA PRO A 461 -6.26 5.38 14.99
C PRO A 461 -5.29 4.77 13.98
N ILE A 462 -4.56 3.73 14.37
CA ILE A 462 -3.57 3.03 13.55
C ILE A 462 -4.29 2.26 12.43
N ILE A 463 -5.29 1.46 12.80
CA ILE A 463 -6.16 0.75 11.84
C ILE A 463 -6.89 1.77 10.96
N GLY A 464 -7.36 2.86 11.56
CA GLY A 464 -8.09 3.93 10.89
C GLY A 464 -7.28 4.62 9.79
N LEU A 465 -6.01 4.90 10.01
CA LEU A 465 -5.13 5.50 9.00
C LEU A 465 -5.04 4.64 7.73
N GLN A 466 -4.84 3.33 7.88
CA GLN A 466 -4.77 2.41 6.75
C GLN A 466 -6.14 2.25 6.07
N THR A 467 -7.21 2.12 6.85
CA THR A 467 -8.60 2.06 6.36
C THR A 467 -8.96 3.27 5.51
N VAL A 468 -8.68 4.48 6.01
CA VAL A 468 -8.87 5.73 5.27
C VAL A 468 -8.02 5.73 4.00
N GLY A 469 -6.78 5.26 4.08
CA GLY A 469 -5.88 5.13 2.92
C GLY A 469 -6.48 4.24 1.83
N PHE A 470 -6.98 3.06 2.18
CA PHE A 470 -7.59 2.13 1.22
C PHE A 470 -8.84 2.72 0.56
N PHE A 471 -9.77 3.26 1.34
CA PHE A 471 -10.97 3.89 0.79
C PHE A 471 -10.66 5.13 -0.04
N TYR A 472 -9.69 5.95 0.37
CA TYR A 472 -9.29 7.14 -0.37
C TYR A 472 -8.69 6.79 -1.74
N ILE A 473 -7.76 5.84 -1.81
CA ILE A 473 -7.16 5.38 -3.07
C ILE A 473 -8.20 4.69 -3.96
N ALA A 474 -9.09 3.87 -3.38
CA ALA A 474 -10.19 3.25 -4.12
C ALA A 474 -11.14 4.30 -4.70
N TYR A 475 -11.55 5.28 -3.90
CA TYR A 475 -12.39 6.40 -4.34
C TYR A 475 -11.76 7.17 -5.49
N LEU A 476 -10.48 7.53 -5.38
CA LEU A 476 -9.78 8.25 -6.43
C LEU A 476 -9.59 7.41 -7.69
N SER A 477 -9.29 6.12 -7.54
CA SER A 477 -9.19 5.19 -8.68
C SER A 477 -10.50 5.11 -9.44
N PHE A 478 -11.62 5.12 -8.72
CA PHE A 478 -12.95 5.11 -9.30
C PHE A 478 -13.33 6.46 -9.91
N SER A 479 -13.17 7.55 -9.17
CA SER A 479 -13.56 8.91 -9.61
C SER A 479 -12.73 9.41 -10.80
N HIS A 480 -11.49 8.95 -10.92
CA HIS A 480 -10.59 9.23 -12.03
C HIS A 480 -10.79 8.30 -13.23
N THR A 481 -11.61 7.26 -13.12
CA THR A 481 -11.99 6.38 -14.22
C THR A 481 -13.27 6.91 -14.83
N ARG A 482 -13.17 7.72 -15.88
CA ARG A 482 -14.34 8.03 -16.70
C ARG A 482 -14.53 6.91 -17.71
N PHE A 483 -15.74 6.38 -17.78
CA PHE A 483 -16.18 5.54 -18.88
C PHE A 483 -15.94 6.31 -20.19
N LYS A 484 -15.23 5.69 -21.13
CA LYS A 484 -14.98 6.24 -22.46
C LYS A 484 -16.31 6.69 -23.07
N ARG A 485 -16.56 7.98 -23.12
CA ARG A 485 -17.67 8.53 -23.84
C ARG A 485 -17.28 8.42 -25.31
N ASN A 486 -17.96 7.59 -26.08
CA ASN A 486 -17.84 7.62 -27.52
C ASN A 486 -18.22 9.03 -27.98
N LYS A 487 -17.22 9.85 -28.31
CA LYS A 487 -17.43 11.08 -29.06
C LYS A 487 -17.70 10.68 -30.51
N SER A 488 -18.93 10.27 -30.82
CA SER A 488 -19.48 10.55 -32.12
C SER A 488 -19.94 12.02 -32.06
N SER A 489 -19.37 12.80 -32.93
CA SER A 489 -19.74 14.19 -33.20
C SER A 489 -21.25 14.32 -33.24
N VAL A 490 -21.87 15.08 -32.38
CA VAL A 490 -23.01 15.96 -32.53
C VAL A 490 -23.50 16.47 -31.17
N ASN A 491 -23.45 17.78 -31.02
CA ASN A 491 -24.14 18.63 -30.05
C ASN A 491 -24.07 18.37 -28.56
N ASP A 492 -23.39 19.25 -27.91
CA ASP A 492 -23.17 19.54 -26.51
C ASP A 492 -24.46 19.91 -25.76
N LYS A 493 -25.25 18.91 -25.37
CA LYS A 493 -26.16 18.99 -24.22
C LYS A 493 -26.27 17.61 -23.62
N LEU A 494 -25.47 17.34 -22.57
CA LEU A 494 -25.76 16.23 -21.63
C LEU A 494 -27.21 16.36 -21.21
N THR A 495 -28.07 15.46 -21.66
CA THR A 495 -29.46 15.45 -21.24
C THR A 495 -29.51 15.36 -19.70
N LYS A 496 -30.44 16.08 -19.08
CA LYS A 496 -30.71 15.99 -17.63
C LYS A 496 -30.72 14.52 -17.14
N LYS A 497 -31.09 13.59 -18.02
CA LYS A 497 -31.16 12.14 -17.83
C LYS A 497 -29.82 11.48 -17.57
N GLU A 498 -28.74 11.83 -18.29
CA GLU A 498 -27.38 11.24 -18.12
C GLU A 498 -26.68 11.74 -16.86
N LYS A 499 -26.87 13.03 -16.52
CA LYS A 499 -26.39 13.57 -15.23
C LYS A 499 -27.07 12.88 -14.05
N MET A 500 -28.38 12.58 -14.18
CA MET A 500 -29.14 11.86 -13.18
C MET A 500 -28.73 10.37 -13.10
N ALA A 501 -28.42 9.71 -14.25
CA ALA A 501 -27.92 8.36 -14.28
C ALA A 501 -26.57 8.18 -13.54
N ASN A 502 -25.63 9.09 -13.76
CA ASN A 502 -24.34 9.07 -13.08
C ASN A 502 -24.46 9.36 -11.57
N ARG A 503 -25.36 10.30 -11.16
CA ARG A 503 -25.66 10.53 -9.76
C ARG A 503 -26.26 9.31 -9.09
N VAL A 504 -27.22 8.63 -9.74
CA VAL A 504 -27.85 7.43 -9.19
C VAL A 504 -26.85 6.27 -9.08
N TYR A 505 -25.93 6.09 -10.05
CA TYR A 505 -24.89 5.07 -9.97
C TYR A 505 -23.93 5.34 -8.78
N THR A 506 -23.48 6.59 -8.63
CA THR A 506 -22.63 6.98 -7.49
C THR A 506 -23.36 6.81 -6.15
N LEU A 507 -24.62 7.22 -6.08
CA LEU A 507 -25.45 7.05 -4.87
C LEU A 507 -25.71 5.57 -4.57
N SER A 508 -25.88 4.72 -5.60
CA SER A 508 -26.05 3.28 -5.40
C SER A 508 -24.79 2.61 -4.88
N MET A 509 -23.59 3.02 -5.33
CA MET A 509 -22.33 2.52 -4.80
C MET A 509 -22.09 2.95 -3.35
N VAL A 510 -22.43 4.20 -3.03
CA VAL A 510 -22.42 4.70 -1.63
C VAL A 510 -23.46 3.94 -0.80
N GLY A 511 -24.63 3.66 -1.36
CA GLY A 511 -25.68 2.87 -0.72
C GLY A 511 -25.25 1.42 -0.43
N ILE A 512 -24.60 0.75 -1.38
CA ILE A 512 -24.04 -0.60 -1.16
C ILE A 512 -22.99 -0.56 -0.05
N LEU A 513 -22.09 0.40 -0.06
CA LEU A 513 -21.09 0.56 0.97
C LEU A 513 -21.72 0.78 2.34
N ALA A 514 -22.75 1.65 2.42
CA ALA A 514 -23.50 1.90 3.65
C ALA A 514 -24.23 0.64 4.16
N ILE A 515 -24.82 -0.16 3.27
CA ILE A 515 -25.47 -1.42 3.62
C ILE A 515 -24.46 -2.46 4.13
N ILE A 516 -23.29 -2.57 3.51
CA ILE A 516 -22.21 -3.45 3.98
C ILE A 516 -21.72 -3.02 5.36
N ILE A 517 -21.49 -1.72 5.55
CA ILE A 517 -21.08 -1.15 6.83
C ILE A 517 -22.14 -1.42 7.90
N PHE A 518 -23.40 -1.17 7.59
CA PHE A 518 -24.51 -1.40 8.53
C PHE A 518 -24.62 -2.88 8.91
N GLY A 519 -24.54 -3.81 7.94
CA GLY A 519 -24.56 -5.25 8.23
C GLY A 519 -23.35 -5.72 9.05
N GLY A 520 -22.18 -5.16 8.76
CA GLY A 520 -20.96 -5.43 9.55
C GLY A 520 -21.08 -4.95 11.00
N THR A 521 -21.62 -3.72 11.20
CA THR A 521 -21.88 -3.18 12.55
C THR A 521 -22.89 -4.03 13.31
N MET A 522 -23.95 -4.47 12.64
CA MET A 522 -24.96 -5.32 13.27
C MET A 522 -24.43 -6.70 13.63
N ALA A 523 -23.58 -7.31 12.78
CA ALA A 523 -22.94 -8.59 13.08
C ALA A 523 -22.00 -8.47 14.28
N VAL A 524 -21.21 -7.40 14.36
CA VAL A 524 -20.33 -7.13 15.52
C VAL A 524 -21.15 -6.87 16.78
N ASN A 525 -22.22 -6.09 16.67
CA ASN A 525 -23.10 -5.85 17.82
C ASN A 525 -23.78 -7.15 18.29
N GLY A 526 -24.30 -7.98 17.36
CA GLY A 526 -24.90 -9.27 17.71
C GLY A 526 -23.88 -10.22 18.37
N TYR A 527 -22.65 -10.25 17.88
CA TYR A 527 -21.58 -10.99 18.57
C TYR A 527 -21.33 -10.44 19.98
N ALA A 528 -21.15 -9.14 20.12
CA ALA A 528 -20.80 -8.52 21.39
C ALA A 528 -21.91 -8.65 22.45
N THR A 529 -23.18 -8.63 22.04
CA THR A 529 -24.33 -8.67 22.95
C THR A 529 -24.82 -10.09 23.25
N ASP A 530 -24.71 -11.01 22.29
CA ASP A 530 -25.40 -12.30 22.36
C ASP A 530 -24.42 -13.47 22.51
N VAL A 531 -23.23 -13.38 21.91
CA VAL A 531 -22.26 -14.49 21.85
C VAL A 531 -21.06 -14.26 22.79
N TYR A 532 -20.53 -13.06 22.84
CA TYR A 532 -19.36 -12.74 23.65
C TYR A 532 -19.54 -13.03 25.14
N PRO A 533 -20.72 -12.80 25.79
CA PRO A 533 -20.94 -13.22 27.16
C PRO A 533 -20.78 -14.74 27.36
N LEU A 534 -21.19 -15.58 26.39
CA LEU A 534 -21.00 -17.02 26.45
C LEU A 534 -19.52 -17.43 26.32
N ASP A 535 -18.77 -16.75 25.46
CA ASP A 535 -17.33 -16.98 25.36
C ASP A 535 -16.60 -16.61 26.67
N ARG A 536 -17.04 -15.57 27.37
CA ARG A 536 -16.54 -15.19 28.68
C ARG A 536 -16.86 -16.27 29.73
N ILE A 537 -18.12 -16.74 29.80
CA ILE A 537 -18.54 -17.82 30.70
C ILE A 537 -17.67 -19.05 30.44
N ARG A 538 -17.44 -19.42 29.17
CA ARG A 538 -16.55 -20.54 28.83
C ARG A 538 -15.12 -20.34 29.35
N GLY A 539 -14.56 -19.12 29.19
CA GLY A 539 -13.24 -18.79 29.76
C GLY A 539 -13.16 -18.91 31.27
N HIS A 540 -14.20 -18.50 31.98
CA HIS A 540 -14.27 -18.66 33.43
C HIS A 540 -14.40 -20.14 33.85
N LEU A 541 -15.17 -20.94 33.07
CA LEU A 541 -15.23 -22.39 33.31
C LEU A 541 -13.88 -23.10 33.12
N ASP A 542 -13.09 -22.66 32.12
CA ASP A 542 -11.72 -23.12 31.95
C ASP A 542 -10.84 -22.74 33.16
N GLY A 543 -11.05 -21.56 33.73
CA GLY A 543 -10.40 -21.12 34.96
C GLY A 543 -10.75 -21.99 36.15
N ILE A 544 -12.01 -22.44 36.26
CA ILE A 544 -12.47 -23.37 37.33
C ILE A 544 -11.80 -24.74 37.16
N ILE A 545 -11.82 -25.30 35.95
CA ILE A 545 -11.24 -26.60 35.63
C ILE A 545 -9.73 -26.62 35.92
N GLY A 546 -9.02 -25.52 35.75
CA GLY A 546 -7.59 -25.37 35.99
C GLY A 546 -7.22 -25.01 37.43
N SER A 547 -8.21 -24.74 38.31
CA SER A 547 -7.97 -24.28 39.69
C SER A 547 -8.15 -25.39 40.74
N SER A 548 -7.31 -25.35 41.77
CA SER A 548 -7.44 -26.16 42.97
C SER A 548 -7.79 -25.35 44.24
N ASP A 549 -8.08 -24.05 44.06
CA ASP A 549 -8.35 -23.14 45.17
C ASP A 549 -9.83 -22.67 45.16
N PRO A 550 -10.61 -23.01 46.23
CA PRO A 550 -12.02 -22.67 46.29
C PRO A 550 -12.32 -21.18 46.17
N THR A 551 -11.44 -20.30 46.67
CA THR A 551 -11.67 -18.84 46.59
C THR A 551 -11.56 -18.33 45.15
N THR A 552 -10.62 -18.85 44.38
CA THR A 552 -10.46 -18.57 42.95
C THR A 552 -11.66 -19.10 42.14
N ILE A 553 -12.12 -20.32 42.48
CA ILE A 553 -13.32 -20.92 41.85
C ILE A 553 -14.56 -20.07 42.11
N ASN A 554 -14.78 -19.62 43.36
CA ASN A 554 -15.90 -18.71 43.67
C ASN A 554 -15.87 -17.41 42.88
N SER A 555 -14.69 -16.80 42.73
CA SER A 555 -14.58 -15.57 41.93
C SER A 555 -14.96 -15.78 40.45
N HIS A 556 -14.60 -16.94 39.88
CA HIS A 556 -15.02 -17.32 38.52
C HIS A 556 -16.53 -17.58 38.44
N LEU A 557 -17.12 -18.26 39.45
CA LEU A 557 -18.57 -18.51 39.50
C LEU A 557 -19.38 -17.20 39.61
N ASP A 558 -18.90 -16.21 40.38
CA ASP A 558 -19.52 -14.90 40.48
C ASP A 558 -19.50 -14.16 39.17
N ALA A 559 -18.40 -14.21 38.44
CA ALA A 559 -18.30 -13.61 37.11
C ALA A 559 -19.22 -14.32 36.12
N ILE A 560 -19.33 -15.64 36.14
CA ILE A 560 -20.26 -16.41 35.33
C ILE A 560 -21.70 -16.03 35.64
N GLN A 561 -22.08 -15.90 36.89
CA GLN A 561 -23.41 -15.50 37.30
C GLN A 561 -23.79 -14.13 36.73
N SER A 562 -22.90 -13.14 36.85
CA SER A 562 -23.11 -11.80 36.32
C SER A 562 -23.34 -11.78 34.81
N ASP A 563 -22.55 -12.56 34.05
CA ASP A 563 -22.70 -12.67 32.60
C ASP A 563 -24.00 -13.38 32.22
N LEU A 564 -24.35 -14.44 32.98
CA LEU A 564 -25.56 -15.23 32.76
C LEU A 564 -26.84 -14.41 33.05
N ASP A 565 -26.86 -13.61 34.10
CA ASP A 565 -27.99 -12.72 34.41
C ASP A 565 -28.24 -11.73 33.26
N THR A 566 -27.18 -11.19 32.67
CA THR A 566 -27.29 -10.30 31.50
C THR A 566 -27.87 -11.03 30.27
N ILE A 567 -27.58 -12.31 30.10
CA ILE A 567 -28.15 -13.14 29.00
C ILE A 567 -29.63 -13.44 29.31
N LEU A 568 -29.94 -13.86 30.54
CA LEU A 568 -31.27 -14.25 30.95
C LEU A 568 -32.32 -13.11 30.84
N GLU A 569 -31.90 -11.87 31.06
CA GLU A 569 -32.78 -10.70 30.86
C GLU A 569 -33.28 -10.54 29.44
N LYS A 570 -32.52 -11.01 28.46
CA LYS A 570 -32.78 -10.84 27.02
C LYS A 570 -33.51 -12.03 26.39
N LEU A 571 -33.50 -13.20 27.05
CA LEU A 571 -34.07 -14.41 26.48
C LEU A 571 -35.59 -14.50 26.65
N PRO A 572 -36.32 -15.00 25.65
CA PRO A 572 -37.77 -15.24 25.75
C PRO A 572 -38.07 -16.30 26.80
N GLU A 573 -39.11 -16.05 27.55
CA GLU A 573 -39.61 -16.96 28.58
C GLU A 573 -40.62 -17.95 28.01
N ILE A 574 -40.41 -19.25 28.33
CA ILE A 574 -41.41 -20.27 28.05
C ILE A 574 -42.07 -20.60 29.40
N LYS A 575 -43.41 -20.47 29.45
CA LYS A 575 -44.21 -20.67 30.66
C LYS A 575 -45.02 -21.94 30.53
N ASP A 576 -45.28 -22.59 31.70
CA ASP A 576 -46.23 -23.69 31.83
C ASP A 576 -47.68 -23.23 31.81
N GLU A 577 -48.62 -24.15 31.85
CA GLU A 577 -50.08 -23.86 31.92
C GLU A 577 -50.47 -23.06 33.20
N SER A 578 -49.65 -23.11 34.21
CA SER A 578 -49.83 -22.39 35.48
C SER A 578 -49.19 -20.99 35.48
N GLY A 579 -48.52 -20.59 34.40
CA GLY A 579 -47.85 -19.29 34.24
C GLY A 579 -46.44 -19.24 34.82
N ASN A 580 -45.87 -20.34 35.30
CA ASN A 580 -44.50 -20.39 35.81
C ASN A 580 -43.49 -20.45 34.64
N VAL A 581 -42.35 -19.74 34.75
CA VAL A 581 -41.30 -19.79 33.76
C VAL A 581 -40.53 -21.11 33.91
N ILE A 582 -40.64 -22.00 32.91
CA ILE A 582 -40.00 -23.32 32.91
C ILE A 582 -38.72 -23.36 32.09
N SER A 583 -38.55 -22.43 31.16
CA SER A 583 -37.34 -22.33 30.36
C SER A 583 -37.12 -20.90 29.87
N LYS A 584 -35.86 -20.49 29.74
CA LYS A 584 -35.39 -19.32 28.99
C LYS A 584 -34.47 -19.80 27.89
N ASN A 585 -34.88 -19.63 26.64
CA ASN A 585 -34.23 -20.27 25.52
C ASN A 585 -34.08 -19.30 24.33
N PRO A 586 -32.91 -19.20 23.67
CA PRO A 586 -32.74 -18.32 22.53
C PRO A 586 -33.57 -18.73 21.30
N VAL A 587 -33.91 -20.00 21.19
CA VAL A 587 -34.69 -20.55 20.08
C VAL A 587 -35.95 -21.21 20.60
N TRP A 588 -37.08 -20.54 20.43
CA TRP A 588 -38.38 -21.03 20.89
C TRP A 588 -38.96 -22.21 20.08
N ILE A 589 -38.43 -22.43 18.84
CA ILE A 589 -38.94 -23.49 17.93
C ILE A 589 -38.24 -24.82 18.16
N PHE A 590 -36.95 -24.81 18.56
CA PHE A 590 -36.13 -26.01 18.73
C PHE A 590 -35.37 -25.96 20.07
N SER A 591 -36.11 -25.85 21.16
CA SER A 591 -35.50 -25.85 22.50
C SER A 591 -34.92 -27.23 22.82
N THR A 592 -33.65 -27.24 23.20
CA THR A 592 -32.95 -28.43 23.74
C THR A 592 -32.60 -28.20 25.20
N GLU A 593 -32.26 -29.24 25.95
CA GLU A 593 -31.81 -29.10 27.32
C GLU A 593 -30.53 -28.25 27.46
N SER A 594 -29.63 -28.35 26.50
CA SER A 594 -28.38 -27.55 26.48
C SER A 594 -28.63 -26.06 26.15
N THR A 595 -29.76 -25.71 25.54
CA THR A 595 -30.15 -24.31 25.25
C THR A 595 -31.06 -23.70 26.34
N ASN A 596 -31.39 -24.44 27.40
CA ASN A 596 -32.16 -23.92 28.54
C ASN A 596 -31.25 -23.20 29.54
N PHE A 597 -31.21 -21.90 29.48
CA PHE A 597 -30.34 -21.07 30.33
C PHE A 597 -30.76 -21.00 31.80
N LEU A 598 -32.02 -21.29 32.14
CA LEU A 598 -32.46 -21.47 33.56
C LEU A 598 -31.79 -22.71 34.17
N ARG A 599 -31.68 -23.80 33.41
CA ARG A 599 -30.97 -25.00 33.87
C ARG A 599 -29.48 -24.69 34.09
N ILE A 600 -28.83 -23.97 33.17
CA ILE A 600 -27.45 -23.51 33.30
C ILE A 600 -27.28 -22.68 34.58
N GLN A 601 -28.25 -21.79 34.90
CA GLN A 601 -28.22 -21.00 36.14
C GLN A 601 -28.32 -21.86 37.39
N ASN A 602 -29.18 -22.88 37.37
CA ASN A 602 -29.33 -23.83 38.49
C ASN A 602 -28.05 -24.67 38.70
N ASP A 603 -27.40 -25.09 37.62
CA ASP A 603 -26.14 -25.82 37.68
C ASP A 603 -25.03 -24.97 38.30
N ILE A 604 -24.93 -23.70 37.97
CA ILE A 604 -24.00 -22.73 38.56
C ILE A 604 -24.26 -22.54 40.06
N SER A 605 -25.55 -22.36 40.41
CA SER A 605 -25.95 -22.20 41.83
C SER A 605 -25.59 -23.44 42.65
N THR A 606 -25.79 -24.64 42.08
CA THR A 606 -25.40 -25.90 42.70
C THR A 606 -23.89 -26.01 42.87
N MET A 607 -23.10 -25.58 41.85
CA MET A 607 -21.64 -25.55 41.95
C MET A 607 -21.16 -24.58 43.05
N LYS A 608 -21.77 -23.39 43.17
CA LYS A 608 -21.47 -22.43 44.24
C LYS A 608 -21.66 -23.07 45.63
N PHE A 609 -22.81 -23.71 45.85
CA PHE A 609 -23.09 -24.41 47.09
C PHE A 609 -22.06 -25.52 47.35
N SER A 610 -21.65 -26.26 46.33
CA SER A 610 -20.61 -27.28 46.46
C SER A 610 -19.24 -26.70 46.84
N VAL A 611 -18.87 -25.55 46.30
CA VAL A 611 -17.61 -24.85 46.61
C VAL A 611 -17.62 -24.32 48.05
N GLU A 612 -18.72 -23.73 48.51
CA GLU A 612 -18.87 -23.27 49.90
C GLU A 612 -18.68 -24.43 50.89
N LYS A 613 -19.32 -25.56 50.60
CA LYS A 613 -19.20 -26.75 51.47
C LYS A 613 -17.77 -27.27 51.52
N ILE A 614 -17.02 -27.22 50.44
CA ILE A 614 -15.63 -27.70 50.38
C ILE A 614 -14.68 -26.71 51.02
N SER A 615 -14.96 -25.40 50.98
CA SER A 615 -14.08 -24.37 51.56
C SER A 615 -13.89 -24.53 53.06
N ASP A 616 -14.84 -25.15 53.73
CA ASP A 616 -14.79 -25.46 55.17
C ASP A 616 -14.07 -26.81 55.50
N THR A 617 -13.66 -27.57 54.47
CA THR A 617 -12.99 -28.86 54.62
C THR A 617 -11.47 -28.73 54.52
N SER A 618 -10.74 -29.61 55.23
CA SER A 618 -9.28 -29.63 55.16
C SER A 618 -8.80 -30.01 53.79
N LYS A 619 -7.88 -29.20 53.20
CA LYS A 619 -7.32 -29.39 51.85
C LYS A 619 -6.67 -30.77 51.60
N GLY A 620 -6.36 -31.53 52.63
CA GLY A 620 -5.80 -32.88 52.54
C GLY A 620 -6.81 -34.02 52.75
N SER A 621 -8.10 -33.73 52.95
CA SER A 621 -9.12 -34.74 53.20
C SER A 621 -9.64 -35.37 51.89
N SER A 622 -10.11 -36.63 52.01
CA SER A 622 -10.78 -37.33 50.90
C SER A 622 -12.01 -36.53 50.38
N ASP A 623 -12.74 -35.93 51.32
CA ASP A 623 -13.94 -35.14 51.00
C ASP A 623 -13.62 -33.90 50.20
N PHE A 624 -12.50 -33.23 50.50
CA PHE A 624 -12.02 -32.10 49.69
C PHE A 624 -11.68 -32.54 48.27
N HIS A 625 -10.92 -33.63 48.09
CA HIS A 625 -10.54 -34.13 46.77
C HIS A 625 -11.74 -34.60 45.97
N THR A 626 -12.69 -35.31 46.60
CA THR A 626 -13.92 -35.78 45.94
C THR A 626 -14.79 -34.59 45.49
N GLY A 627 -14.94 -33.59 46.35
CA GLY A 627 -15.71 -32.38 46.01
C GLY A 627 -15.07 -31.56 44.91
N MET A 628 -13.75 -31.42 44.91
CA MET A 628 -13.03 -30.74 43.82
C MET A 628 -13.19 -31.47 42.46
N LEU A 629 -13.19 -32.82 42.50
CA LEU A 629 -13.42 -33.61 41.29
C LEU A 629 -14.84 -33.42 40.77
N ASP A 630 -15.86 -33.42 41.65
CA ASP A 630 -17.26 -33.17 41.27
C ASP A 630 -17.42 -31.78 40.62
N ILE A 631 -16.80 -30.74 41.18
CA ILE A 631 -16.81 -29.37 40.61
C ILE A 631 -16.19 -29.34 39.22
N ASN A 632 -15.03 -29.98 39.05
CA ASN A 632 -14.35 -30.02 37.74
C ASN A 632 -15.17 -30.77 36.68
N VAL A 633 -15.80 -31.88 37.05
CA VAL A 633 -16.68 -32.63 36.17
C VAL A 633 -17.90 -31.78 35.75
N ARG A 634 -18.57 -31.14 36.71
CA ARG A 634 -19.70 -30.24 36.45
C ARG A 634 -19.32 -29.07 35.55
N ALA A 635 -18.17 -28.43 35.85
CA ALA A 635 -17.66 -27.33 35.02
C ALA A 635 -17.37 -27.79 33.59
N THR A 636 -16.88 -29.01 33.39
CA THR A 636 -16.63 -29.61 32.07
C THR A 636 -17.92 -29.85 31.29
N ILE A 637 -18.92 -30.42 31.97
CA ILE A 637 -20.26 -30.66 31.38
C ILE A 637 -20.91 -29.34 31.03
N LEU A 638 -20.89 -28.36 31.93
CA LEU A 638 -21.47 -27.04 31.70
C LEU A 638 -20.79 -26.31 30.54
N LYS A 639 -19.47 -26.40 30.45
CA LYS A 639 -18.72 -25.86 29.29
C LYS A 639 -19.18 -26.48 27.98
N THR A 640 -19.41 -27.79 27.95
CA THR A 640 -19.92 -28.46 26.72
C THR A 640 -21.32 -27.98 26.37
N ASN A 641 -22.22 -27.88 27.37
CA ASN A 641 -23.58 -27.37 27.16
C ASN A 641 -23.58 -25.95 26.59
N ILE A 642 -22.68 -25.07 27.07
CA ILE A 642 -22.54 -23.70 26.56
C ILE A 642 -21.97 -23.68 25.12
N MET A 643 -21.03 -24.58 24.83
CA MET A 643 -20.53 -24.72 23.44
C MET A 643 -21.65 -25.16 22.49
N ASP A 644 -22.52 -26.06 22.90
CA ASP A 644 -23.67 -26.54 22.13
C ASP A 644 -24.73 -25.45 21.99
N ALA A 645 -24.91 -24.59 23.00
CA ALA A 645 -25.88 -23.49 22.97
C ALA A 645 -25.38 -22.30 22.11
N THR A 646 -24.08 -22.08 21.99
CA THR A 646 -23.49 -20.89 21.32
C THR A 646 -23.98 -20.70 19.88
N PRO A 647 -24.07 -21.71 18.98
CA PRO A 647 -24.58 -21.52 17.63
C PRO A 647 -26.03 -20.98 17.56
N TYR A 648 -26.84 -21.33 18.54
CA TYR A 648 -28.25 -20.91 18.58
C TYR A 648 -28.43 -19.45 18.96
N MET A 649 -27.46 -18.83 19.61
CA MET A 649 -27.48 -17.39 19.90
C MET A 649 -27.37 -16.54 18.63
N TYR A 650 -26.71 -17.04 17.61
CA TYR A 650 -26.69 -16.38 16.29
C TYR A 650 -28.05 -16.40 15.59
N VAL A 651 -28.93 -17.33 15.95
CA VAL A 651 -30.23 -17.57 15.33
C VAL A 651 -31.37 -16.92 16.14
N SER A 652 -31.06 -15.87 16.93
CA SER A 652 -32.09 -15.10 17.63
C SER A 652 -33.07 -14.44 16.63
N ILE A 653 -34.31 -14.21 17.02
CA ILE A 653 -35.34 -13.60 16.17
C ILE A 653 -34.85 -12.25 15.64
N SER A 654 -34.19 -11.46 16.46
CA SER A 654 -33.61 -10.18 16.05
C SER A 654 -32.55 -10.36 14.95
N ASN A 655 -31.64 -11.31 15.09
CA ASN A 655 -30.60 -11.59 14.10
C ASN A 655 -31.16 -12.12 12.79
N ILE A 656 -32.19 -12.95 12.82
CA ILE A 656 -32.88 -13.45 11.63
C ILE A 656 -33.57 -12.28 10.89
N VAL A 657 -34.30 -11.44 11.60
CA VAL A 657 -34.99 -10.27 11.01
C VAL A 657 -33.98 -9.32 10.37
N PHE A 658 -32.91 -8.96 11.10
CA PHE A 658 -31.87 -8.08 10.58
C PHE A 658 -31.14 -8.69 9.38
N SER A 659 -30.76 -9.98 9.42
CA SER A 659 -30.11 -10.67 8.30
C SER A 659 -31.00 -10.72 7.07
N THR A 660 -32.29 -10.98 7.26
CA THR A 660 -33.29 -11.01 6.17
C THR A 660 -33.45 -9.62 5.54
N LEU A 661 -33.58 -8.57 6.35
CA LEU A 661 -33.68 -7.18 5.88
C LEU A 661 -32.40 -6.75 5.17
N TRP A 662 -31.25 -7.15 5.66
CA TRP A 662 -29.96 -6.83 5.06
C TRP A 662 -29.77 -7.51 3.71
N ILE A 663 -30.11 -8.82 3.61
CA ILE A 663 -30.10 -9.57 2.34
C ILE A 663 -31.09 -8.95 1.35
N ALA A 664 -32.31 -8.61 1.80
CA ALA A 664 -33.32 -7.98 0.97
C ALA A 664 -32.87 -6.62 0.44
N ALA A 665 -32.18 -5.82 1.26
CA ALA A 665 -31.62 -4.53 0.87
C ALA A 665 -30.52 -4.71 -0.21
N ILE A 666 -29.60 -5.66 -0.03
CA ILE A 666 -28.57 -5.99 -1.04
C ILE A 666 -29.18 -6.42 -2.35
N LEU A 667 -30.16 -7.36 -2.31
CA LEU A 667 -30.85 -7.86 -3.49
C LEU A 667 -31.66 -6.75 -4.17
N GLY A 668 -32.29 -5.87 -3.42
CA GLY A 668 -33.04 -4.72 -3.93
C GLY A 668 -32.14 -3.74 -4.70
N VAL A 669 -30.98 -3.39 -4.13
CA VAL A 669 -29.98 -2.52 -4.80
C VAL A 669 -29.41 -3.21 -6.04
N PHE A 670 -29.10 -4.51 -5.95
CA PHE A 670 -28.59 -5.28 -7.09
C PHE A 670 -29.60 -5.35 -8.24
N THR A 671 -30.87 -5.58 -7.92
CA THR A 671 -31.97 -5.63 -8.90
C THR A 671 -32.20 -4.27 -9.54
N ALA A 672 -32.15 -3.18 -8.75
CA ALA A 672 -32.26 -1.83 -9.28
C ALA A 672 -31.11 -1.46 -10.23
N LEU A 673 -29.88 -1.88 -9.91
CA LEU A 673 -28.69 -1.71 -10.77
C LEU A 673 -28.81 -2.53 -12.05
N LYS A 674 -29.29 -3.80 -11.98
CA LYS A 674 -29.50 -4.64 -13.15
C LYS A 674 -30.56 -4.04 -14.08
N LYS A 675 -31.74 -3.65 -13.57
CA LYS A 675 -32.81 -3.01 -14.32
C LYS A 675 -32.35 -1.75 -15.02
N LYS A 676 -31.53 -0.95 -14.35
CA LYS A 676 -31.00 0.29 -14.93
C LYS A 676 -29.95 0.01 -16.00
N ARG A 677 -29.12 -1.03 -15.86
CA ARG A 677 -28.17 -1.47 -16.89
C ARG A 677 -28.89 -1.94 -18.16
N GLU A 678 -30.03 -2.63 -17.99
CA GLU A 678 -30.88 -3.08 -19.11
C GLU A 678 -31.53 -1.88 -19.82
N GLN A 679 -32.10 -0.93 -19.08
CA GLN A 679 -32.64 0.33 -19.64
C GLN A 679 -31.60 1.16 -20.41
N LEU A 680 -30.34 1.18 -19.95
CA LEU A 680 -29.27 1.86 -20.68
C LEU A 680 -28.89 1.12 -21.97
N LYS A 681 -28.92 -0.23 -21.98
CA LYS A 681 -28.69 -1.01 -23.17
C LYS A 681 -29.82 -0.87 -24.21
N GLU A 682 -31.06 -0.84 -23.78
CA GLU A 682 -32.22 -0.62 -24.65
C GLU A 682 -32.23 0.80 -25.25
N SER A 683 -31.80 1.82 -24.50
CA SER A 683 -31.66 3.19 -25.02
C SER A 683 -30.51 3.34 -26.03
N ASP A 684 -29.47 2.52 -25.92
CA ASP A 684 -28.37 2.48 -26.90
C ASP A 684 -28.77 1.76 -28.21
N GLN A 685 -29.72 0.79 -28.12
CA GLN A 685 -30.25 0.08 -29.29
C GLN A 685 -31.39 0.84 -29.99
N ALA A 686 -32.11 1.69 -29.27
CA ALA A 686 -33.18 2.53 -29.85
C ALA A 686 -32.70 3.86 -30.41
N GLY A 687 -31.40 4.14 -30.36
CA GLY A 687 -30.73 5.34 -30.86
C GLY A 687 -30.00 5.13 -32.19
N ILE A 688 -30.32 4.03 -32.95
CA ILE A 688 -29.92 3.82 -34.34
C ILE A 688 -30.99 4.37 -35.27
#